data_342db2be8e05d64067d615a5a6190f38
#
_entry.id   342db2be8e05d64067d615a5a6190f38
#
_cell.length_a   1.000
_cell.length_b   1.000
_cell.length_c   1.000
_cell.angle_alpha   90.00
_cell.angle_beta   90.00
_cell.angle_gamma   90.00
#
_symmetry.space_group_name_H-M   'P 1'
#
loop_
_entity.id
_entity.type
_entity.pdbx_description
1 polymer ?
#
loop_
_entity_poly.entity_id
_entity_poly.type
_entity_poly.pdbx_seq_one_letter_code
_entity_poly.pdbx_strand_id
1 'polypeptide(L)'
;MQNYDNFSRGAHHKNVYEGTRIDSVPPTRPGIDGKTLIDWRKLGFFDTNTSRDLDENLFYLFLGTKPLTQRDLPLNTVEESVACIDNTKNLKALFAESLNIKMPYALQPITEKERMTLGTWLANGAPGPKTLSPPKETQSQVREWENFFNQKSEKEKLVSRYLYEHLFLAHIYFPEKPTDFYRLVRSETKCDKGISEIATRRANDTPGMKEFFYCLKHQDLTIVAKTHMPFSFTPKVMERFKQLFFSTKWEVNKKAEEEKYTSEAAENPFIAFFDIPVKARYQFLLDNAHYIISTFIKGPVCNGSNAVNSIQEQFYVMFISPESDNMVLSKEFEAKARDLLILPGVWGSDIKLADTWGLTKKIVEHREGYRNLRALETKKNHPHGYALSDLWDGDGQNSNAALTVLRHNDNAVVIKGFKGDLPKTLFFLDYALMERLVYNLVVNFDVYGNISHQMLTRIYMDLIRMEAEEMFLSFLPPQSRMSYRKEWYKGFLAEAKLKYVFPLLDTKTPTQVKYKNPKHAKSEFVEQVLYGYLKDNVKGPADFINWKNVRLPLEEAKKGPLTPAASHLRDISAVKPKGKFRFPTFFPEDAYLVVTKENKEVEVFTVMKNREHENISWILGESLRLAPKEDTLTILAGFYSYYPNLFFKVKETDLVNFKNQVLKISNINDYKELKKKYAVSRVAPDFWETYDLLNAVYRKDFPIEAGHLDLTRYVME
;
A
#
# COMPACT_ATOMS: atom_id res chain seq x y z
N MET A 1 -3.33 -19.64 6.33
CA MET A 1 -2.02 -20.20 6.69
C MET A 1 -1.09 -19.95 5.52
N GLN A 2 -0.02 -19.22 5.74
CA GLN A 2 0.93 -18.86 4.68
C GLN A 2 2.18 -19.74 4.67
N ASN A 3 2.43 -20.44 5.78
CA ASN A 3 3.55 -21.39 5.91
C ASN A 3 3.24 -22.48 6.94
N TYR A 4 4.21 -23.39 7.11
CA TYR A 4 4.12 -24.50 8.07
C TYR A 4 4.07 -24.05 9.53
N ASP A 5 4.77 -22.97 9.89
CA ASP A 5 4.76 -22.45 11.27
C ASP A 5 3.38 -21.95 11.66
N ASN A 6 2.66 -21.31 10.74
CA ASN A 6 1.27 -20.92 10.95
C ASN A 6 0.32 -22.11 11.12
N PHE A 7 0.56 -23.19 10.39
CA PHE A 7 -0.20 -24.42 10.55
C PHE A 7 0.12 -25.07 11.91
N SER A 8 1.37 -25.21 12.28
CA SER A 8 1.82 -25.86 13.52
C SER A 8 1.46 -25.05 14.78
N ARG A 9 1.42 -23.72 14.67
CA ARG A 9 0.91 -22.85 15.73
C ARG A 9 -0.52 -23.23 16.11
N GLY A 10 -1.37 -23.55 15.14
CA GLY A 10 -2.76 -23.92 15.35
C GLY A 10 -3.71 -22.73 15.48
N ALA A 11 -4.89 -22.97 16.07
CA ALA A 11 -5.96 -22.00 16.23
C ALA A 11 -6.11 -21.54 17.68
N HIS A 12 -6.85 -20.45 17.91
CA HIS A 12 -7.13 -19.90 19.23
C HIS A 12 -8.63 -19.64 19.39
N HIS A 13 -9.18 -19.80 20.60
CA HIS A 13 -10.60 -19.62 20.88
C HIS A 13 -11.09 -18.17 20.78
N LYS A 14 -10.19 -17.21 20.95
CA LYS A 14 -10.52 -15.79 20.82
C LYS A 14 -10.18 -15.30 19.41
N ASN A 15 -10.91 -14.29 18.98
CA ASN A 15 -10.63 -13.63 17.73
C ASN A 15 -9.16 -13.13 17.71
N VAL A 16 -8.41 -13.57 16.73
CA VAL A 16 -6.95 -13.40 16.62
C VAL A 16 -6.54 -11.94 16.38
N TYR A 17 -7.53 -11.07 16.10
CA TYR A 17 -7.30 -9.64 15.87
C TYR A 17 -6.85 -8.86 17.10
N GLU A 18 -6.97 -9.41 18.30
CA GLU A 18 -6.48 -8.79 19.52
C GLU A 18 -4.99 -9.07 19.79
N GLY A 19 -4.16 -8.96 18.78
CA GLY A 19 -2.73 -8.83 19.02
C GLY A 19 -1.89 -10.08 18.88
N THR A 20 -2.34 -11.10 18.18
CA THR A 20 -1.43 -12.11 17.67
C THR A 20 -0.79 -11.61 16.37
N ARG A 21 0.49 -11.94 16.21
CA ARG A 21 1.24 -11.64 15.00
C ARG A 21 0.47 -12.13 13.78
N ILE A 22 0.18 -11.20 12.90
CA ILE A 22 -0.03 -11.52 11.50
C ILE A 22 1.37 -11.60 10.91
N ASP A 23 1.81 -12.79 10.53
CA ASP A 23 3.20 -13.07 10.12
C ASP A 23 3.73 -12.19 8.98
N SER A 24 2.84 -11.50 8.30
CA SER A 24 3.17 -10.55 7.23
C SER A 24 3.37 -9.11 7.69
N VAL A 25 3.19 -8.79 8.96
CA VAL A 25 3.29 -7.42 9.48
C VAL A 25 4.30 -7.35 10.63
N PRO A 26 5.58 -7.21 10.35
CA PRO A 26 6.60 -6.86 11.34
C PRO A 26 6.49 -5.35 11.70
N PRO A 27 7.01 -4.93 12.85
CA PRO A 27 7.50 -5.75 13.94
C PRO A 27 6.38 -6.40 14.73
N THR A 28 6.70 -7.45 15.50
CA THR A 28 5.72 -8.20 16.29
C THR A 28 5.49 -7.56 17.65
N ARG A 29 4.24 -7.57 18.13
CA ARG A 29 3.92 -7.07 19.46
C ARG A 29 4.55 -7.96 20.56
N PRO A 30 5.40 -7.42 21.46
CA PRO A 30 6.02 -8.21 22.53
C PRO A 30 4.98 -8.86 23.45
N GLY A 31 5.26 -10.06 23.90
CA GLY A 31 4.44 -10.79 24.86
C GLY A 31 3.28 -11.58 24.26
N ILE A 32 3.05 -11.48 22.97
CA ILE A 32 2.00 -12.23 22.25
C ILE A 32 2.62 -13.27 21.30
N ASP A 33 3.92 -13.19 21.06
CA ASP A 33 4.64 -14.08 20.16
C ASP A 33 5.23 -15.27 20.92
N GLY A 34 4.94 -16.48 20.47
CA GLY A 34 5.55 -17.70 20.96
C GLY A 34 6.78 -18.06 20.12
N LYS A 35 7.92 -18.32 20.75
CA LYS A 35 9.14 -18.77 20.05
C LYS A 35 9.09 -20.28 19.74
N THR A 36 8.31 -21.04 20.50
CA THR A 36 8.17 -22.48 20.37
C THR A 36 6.70 -22.92 20.37
N LEU A 37 6.41 -24.15 19.93
CA LEU A 37 5.05 -24.70 20.02
C LEU A 37 4.54 -24.73 21.46
N ILE A 38 5.42 -24.97 22.45
CA ILE A 38 5.06 -24.94 23.86
C ILE A 38 4.59 -23.56 24.29
N ASP A 39 5.25 -22.50 23.81
CA ASP A 39 4.85 -21.12 24.12
C ASP A 39 3.49 -20.80 23.54
N TRP A 40 3.23 -21.22 22.30
CA TRP A 40 1.91 -21.05 21.67
C TRP A 40 0.81 -21.80 22.46
N ARG A 41 1.08 -23.03 22.93
CA ARG A 41 0.11 -23.77 23.77
C ARG A 41 -0.15 -23.06 25.10
N LYS A 42 0.87 -22.47 25.75
CA LYS A 42 0.71 -21.63 26.97
C LYS A 42 -0.11 -20.38 26.70
N LEU A 43 -0.04 -19.82 25.50
CA LEU A 43 -0.84 -18.66 25.07
C LEU A 43 -2.29 -19.03 24.67
N GLY A 44 -2.69 -20.30 24.80
CA GLY A 44 -4.05 -20.75 24.55
C GLY A 44 -4.32 -21.23 23.11
N PHE A 45 -3.29 -21.36 22.27
CA PHE A 45 -3.44 -21.96 20.96
C PHE A 45 -3.56 -23.47 21.05
N PHE A 46 -4.47 -24.05 20.29
CA PHE A 46 -4.68 -25.49 20.21
C PHE A 46 -4.32 -26.03 18.81
N ASP A 47 -3.92 -27.30 18.78
CA ASP A 47 -3.57 -27.96 17.52
C ASP A 47 -4.82 -28.25 16.70
N THR A 48 -4.77 -27.95 15.41
CA THR A 48 -5.82 -28.31 14.45
C THR A 48 -5.60 -29.68 13.82
N ASN A 49 -4.36 -30.22 13.87
CA ASN A 49 -4.04 -31.59 13.50
C ASN A 49 -4.24 -32.51 14.68
N THR A 50 -5.49 -32.68 15.10
CA THR A 50 -5.87 -33.34 16.37
C THR A 50 -5.68 -34.87 16.39
N SER A 51 -5.69 -35.53 15.23
CA SER A 51 -5.61 -36.97 15.10
C SER A 51 -4.99 -37.38 13.77
N ARG A 52 -4.35 -38.55 13.75
CA ARG A 52 -3.95 -39.24 12.49
C ARG A 52 -5.15 -39.94 11.82
N ASP A 53 -6.20 -40.23 12.57
CA ASP A 53 -7.48 -40.63 12.01
C ASP A 53 -8.17 -39.40 11.41
N LEU A 54 -8.42 -39.45 10.11
CA LEU A 54 -8.99 -38.34 9.37
C LEU A 54 -10.44 -38.01 9.78
N ASP A 55 -11.17 -38.99 10.28
CA ASP A 55 -12.55 -38.82 10.78
C ASP A 55 -12.59 -38.07 12.13
N GLU A 56 -11.44 -37.94 12.78
CA GLU A 56 -11.23 -37.23 14.03
C GLU A 56 -10.24 -36.02 13.89
N ASN A 57 -9.80 -35.73 12.70
CA ASN A 57 -8.87 -34.64 12.44
C ASN A 57 -9.62 -33.36 12.16
N LEU A 58 -9.49 -32.36 13.04
CA LEU A 58 -10.19 -31.07 12.91
C LEU A 58 -9.90 -30.37 11.58
N PHE A 59 -8.63 -30.28 11.18
CA PHE A 59 -8.27 -29.62 9.93
C PHE A 59 -8.89 -30.32 8.72
N TYR A 60 -8.84 -31.65 8.67
CA TYR A 60 -9.41 -32.43 7.56
C TYR A 60 -10.92 -32.33 7.49
N LEU A 61 -11.60 -32.33 8.63
CA LEU A 61 -13.06 -32.22 8.71
C LEU A 61 -13.54 -30.82 8.25
N PHE A 62 -12.70 -29.78 8.39
CA PHE A 62 -13.02 -28.46 7.83
C PHE A 62 -12.96 -28.40 6.31
N LEU A 63 -12.30 -29.34 5.63
CA LEU A 63 -12.26 -29.33 4.17
C LEU A 63 -13.64 -29.67 3.58
N GLY A 64 -14.12 -28.81 2.69
CA GLY A 64 -15.39 -29.01 1.97
C GLY A 64 -15.30 -30.19 1.01
N THR A 65 -16.37 -30.96 0.92
CA THR A 65 -16.47 -32.13 0.02
C THR A 65 -17.62 -32.00 -0.99
N LYS A 66 -18.61 -31.16 -0.69
CA LYS A 66 -19.78 -30.98 -1.56
C LYS A 66 -19.63 -29.68 -2.33
N PRO A 67 -19.81 -29.69 -3.66
CA PRO A 67 -19.90 -28.45 -4.45
C PRO A 67 -21.01 -27.55 -3.91
N LEU A 68 -20.69 -26.25 -3.81
CA LEU A 68 -21.67 -25.22 -3.52
C LEU A 68 -22.51 -24.89 -4.76
N THR A 69 -23.75 -24.51 -4.53
CA THR A 69 -24.67 -24.06 -5.57
C THR A 69 -25.11 -22.62 -5.33
N GLN A 70 -25.75 -22.01 -6.32
CA GLN A 70 -26.25 -20.63 -6.16
C GLN A 70 -27.29 -20.49 -5.03
N ARG A 71 -27.95 -21.59 -4.63
CA ARG A 71 -28.90 -21.60 -3.51
C ARG A 71 -28.22 -21.51 -2.15
N ASP A 72 -26.92 -21.82 -2.11
CA ASP A 72 -26.08 -21.72 -0.90
C ASP A 72 -25.59 -20.28 -0.66
N LEU A 73 -25.89 -19.36 -1.59
CA LEU A 73 -25.58 -17.94 -1.53
C LEU A 73 -26.89 -17.10 -1.46
N PRO A 74 -26.91 -15.93 -0.77
CA PRO A 74 -25.85 -15.40 0.09
C PRO A 74 -25.69 -16.26 1.33
N LEU A 75 -24.45 -16.37 1.80
CA LEU A 75 -24.20 -16.99 3.09
C LEU A 75 -24.88 -16.15 4.16
N ASN A 76 -25.65 -16.80 5.01
CA ASN A 76 -26.02 -16.20 6.28
C ASN A 76 -24.72 -16.02 7.06
N THR A 77 -24.10 -14.86 6.92
CA THR A 77 -22.98 -14.46 7.73
C THR A 77 -23.53 -14.25 9.14
N VAL A 78 -23.53 -15.32 9.90
CA VAL A 78 -23.64 -15.22 11.35
C VAL A 78 -22.30 -14.69 11.80
N GLU A 79 -22.10 -13.39 11.65
CA GLU A 79 -20.89 -12.69 12.14
C GLU A 79 -20.70 -12.85 13.65
N GLU A 80 -21.70 -13.35 14.35
CA GLU A 80 -21.74 -13.30 15.81
C GLU A 80 -21.45 -14.60 16.54
N SER A 81 -21.27 -15.76 15.87
CA SER A 81 -21.23 -17.02 16.62
C SER A 81 -20.31 -18.14 16.13
N VAL A 82 -19.37 -17.87 15.25
CA VAL A 82 -18.36 -18.91 14.98
C VAL A 82 -17.29 -18.88 16.06
N ALA A 83 -17.64 -19.39 17.25
CA ALA A 83 -16.64 -19.75 18.24
C ALA A 83 -15.67 -20.76 17.58
N CYS A 84 -14.37 -20.54 17.74
CA CYS A 84 -13.38 -21.50 17.28
C CYS A 84 -13.65 -22.83 17.97
N ILE A 85 -13.95 -23.86 17.20
CA ILE A 85 -14.30 -25.19 17.69
C ILE A 85 -13.02 -25.98 17.85
N ASP A 86 -12.79 -26.50 19.04
CA ASP A 86 -11.58 -27.21 19.45
C ASP A 86 -11.75 -28.74 19.51
N ASN A 87 -12.93 -29.22 19.23
CA ASN A 87 -13.21 -30.65 19.26
C ASN A 87 -14.09 -31.12 18.13
N THR A 88 -13.89 -32.38 17.71
CA THR A 88 -14.56 -32.96 16.54
C THR A 88 -16.05 -33.20 16.74
N LYS A 89 -16.53 -33.41 17.97
CA LYS A 89 -17.95 -33.64 18.26
C LYS A 89 -18.77 -32.39 17.99
N ASN A 90 -18.32 -31.25 18.49
CA ASN A 90 -18.96 -29.96 18.28
C ASN A 90 -18.90 -29.55 16.80
N LEU A 91 -17.79 -29.86 16.12
CA LEU A 91 -17.63 -29.59 14.71
C LEU A 91 -18.61 -30.39 13.85
N LYS A 92 -18.79 -31.68 14.11
CA LYS A 92 -19.75 -32.55 13.39
C LYS A 92 -21.18 -32.04 13.56
N ALA A 93 -21.56 -31.59 14.76
CA ALA A 93 -22.85 -30.97 15.02
C ALA A 93 -23.05 -29.67 14.21
N LEU A 94 -22.04 -28.79 14.22
CA LEU A 94 -22.06 -27.53 13.46
C LEU A 94 -22.20 -27.77 11.96
N PHE A 95 -21.49 -28.73 11.39
CA PHE A 95 -21.57 -29.06 9.97
C PHE A 95 -22.88 -29.74 9.56
N ALA A 96 -23.60 -30.33 10.50
CA ALA A 96 -24.95 -30.82 10.25
C ALA A 96 -25.95 -29.66 10.07
N GLU A 97 -25.71 -28.55 10.74
CA GLU A 97 -26.56 -27.37 10.69
C GLU A 97 -26.16 -26.36 9.59
N SER A 98 -24.87 -26.29 9.22
CA SER A 98 -24.34 -25.25 8.32
C SER A 98 -23.23 -25.79 7.42
N LEU A 99 -23.60 -26.27 6.23
CA LEU A 99 -22.66 -26.82 5.25
C LEU A 99 -21.67 -25.77 4.68
N ASN A 100 -22.02 -24.50 4.78
CA ASN A 100 -21.35 -23.41 4.05
C ASN A 100 -20.11 -22.85 4.76
N ILE A 101 -19.85 -23.28 6.00
CA ILE A 101 -18.69 -22.82 6.80
C ILE A 101 -17.40 -23.62 6.56
N LYS A 102 -17.44 -24.61 5.67
CA LYS A 102 -16.25 -25.42 5.35
C LYS A 102 -15.26 -24.63 4.50
N MET A 103 -14.02 -25.08 4.52
CA MET A 103 -12.91 -24.47 3.77
C MET A 103 -12.71 -25.14 2.40
N PRO A 104 -12.42 -24.39 1.36
CA PRO A 104 -12.31 -22.92 1.28
C PRO A 104 -13.66 -22.23 1.51
N TYR A 105 -13.67 -21.25 2.43
CA TYR A 105 -14.92 -20.61 2.88
C TYR A 105 -15.69 -19.95 1.73
N ALA A 106 -16.94 -20.38 1.55
CA ALA A 106 -17.84 -19.86 0.52
C ALA A 106 -17.32 -19.98 -0.92
N LEU A 107 -16.47 -20.95 -1.20
CA LEU A 107 -15.93 -21.26 -2.52
C LEU A 107 -16.12 -22.74 -2.82
N GLN A 108 -15.97 -23.12 -4.08
CA GLN A 108 -15.96 -24.53 -4.46
C GLN A 108 -14.90 -25.30 -3.65
N PRO A 109 -15.19 -26.55 -3.24
CA PRO A 109 -14.24 -27.36 -2.53
C PRO A 109 -12.98 -27.60 -3.39
N ILE A 110 -11.87 -27.87 -2.72
CA ILE A 110 -10.67 -28.37 -3.41
C ILE A 110 -10.98 -29.73 -4.08
N THR A 111 -10.19 -30.08 -5.08
CA THR A 111 -10.37 -31.34 -5.78
C THR A 111 -10.17 -32.54 -4.86
N GLU A 112 -10.80 -33.67 -5.17
CA GLU A 112 -10.63 -34.89 -4.39
C GLU A 112 -9.15 -35.34 -4.33
N LYS A 113 -8.39 -35.13 -5.41
CA LYS A 113 -6.95 -35.41 -5.45
C LYS A 113 -6.17 -34.56 -4.44
N GLU A 114 -6.46 -33.28 -4.35
CA GLU A 114 -5.84 -32.36 -3.38
C GLU A 114 -6.25 -32.73 -1.96
N ARG A 115 -7.52 -33.02 -1.75
CA ARG A 115 -8.06 -33.46 -0.46
C ARG A 115 -7.37 -34.74 0.01
N MET A 116 -7.20 -35.75 -0.86
CA MET A 116 -6.48 -37.00 -0.56
C MET A 116 -5.00 -36.74 -0.26
N THR A 117 -4.36 -35.83 -0.98
CA THR A 117 -2.97 -35.44 -0.74
C THR A 117 -2.80 -34.82 0.65
N LEU A 118 -3.67 -33.89 1.03
CA LEU A 118 -3.69 -33.30 2.37
C LEU A 118 -4.02 -34.34 3.44
N GLY A 119 -5.00 -35.20 3.21
CA GLY A 119 -5.36 -36.27 4.13
C GLY A 119 -4.19 -37.22 4.39
N THR A 120 -3.50 -37.66 3.36
CA THR A 120 -2.31 -38.51 3.49
C THR A 120 -1.21 -37.82 4.30
N TRP A 121 -0.97 -36.52 4.06
CA TRP A 121 0.00 -35.74 4.82
C TRP A 121 -0.39 -35.61 6.29
N LEU A 122 -1.67 -35.34 6.61
CA LEU A 122 -2.19 -35.24 7.97
C LEU A 122 -2.11 -36.59 8.71
N ALA A 123 -2.52 -37.68 8.06
CA ALA A 123 -2.44 -39.04 8.63
C ALA A 123 -0.99 -39.47 8.94
N ASN A 124 -0.02 -38.96 8.20
CA ASN A 124 1.40 -39.14 8.46
C ASN A 124 1.95 -38.22 9.56
N GLY A 125 1.09 -37.47 10.25
CA GLY A 125 1.47 -36.54 11.33
C GLY A 125 1.87 -35.15 10.85
N ALA A 126 1.49 -34.79 9.64
CA ALA A 126 1.74 -33.50 9.03
C ALA A 126 3.22 -33.05 9.18
N PRO A 127 4.20 -33.83 8.68
CA PRO A 127 5.61 -33.48 8.83
C PRO A 127 5.90 -32.12 8.17
N GLY A 128 6.59 -31.25 8.92
CA GLY A 128 7.04 -29.94 8.39
C GLY A 128 8.20 -30.09 7.40
N PRO A 129 8.47 -29.04 6.64
CA PRO A 129 9.67 -29.02 5.82
C PRO A 129 10.91 -29.16 6.72
N LYS A 130 11.91 -29.86 6.23
CA LYS A 130 13.24 -29.74 6.82
C LYS A 130 13.63 -28.27 6.75
N THR A 131 14.20 -27.73 7.82
CA THR A 131 14.60 -26.31 7.93
C THR A 131 15.16 -25.81 6.60
N LEU A 132 14.46 -24.89 5.94
CA LEU A 132 14.88 -24.33 4.68
C LEU A 132 16.10 -23.46 4.96
N SER A 133 17.27 -23.99 4.66
CA SER A 133 18.47 -23.13 4.64
C SER A 133 18.34 -22.15 3.47
N PRO A 134 18.79 -20.89 3.66
CA PRO A 134 18.84 -19.96 2.54
C PRO A 134 19.53 -20.57 1.32
N PRO A 135 19.07 -20.29 0.10
CA PRO A 135 19.70 -20.80 -1.11
C PRO A 135 21.19 -20.53 -1.13
N LYS A 136 21.98 -21.48 -1.60
CA LYS A 136 23.45 -21.35 -1.66
C LYS A 136 23.85 -20.17 -2.55
N GLU A 137 23.08 -19.92 -3.58
CA GLU A 137 23.29 -18.87 -4.59
C GLU A 137 23.27 -17.46 -3.99
N THR A 138 22.52 -17.24 -2.93
CA THR A 138 22.34 -15.91 -2.30
C THR A 138 23.14 -15.72 -1.01
N GLN A 139 23.77 -16.77 -0.48
CA GLN A 139 24.47 -16.72 0.83
C GLN A 139 25.63 -15.71 0.88
N SER A 140 26.33 -15.49 -0.23
CA SER A 140 27.41 -14.50 -0.28
C SER A 140 26.86 -13.08 -0.20
N GLN A 141 25.81 -12.79 -0.95
CA GLN A 141 25.15 -11.49 -0.95
C GLN A 141 24.49 -11.19 0.40
N VAL A 142 23.83 -12.18 0.99
CA VAL A 142 23.26 -12.06 2.36
C VAL A 142 24.35 -11.63 3.34
N ARG A 143 25.49 -12.34 3.37
CA ARG A 143 26.61 -11.99 4.27
C ARG A 143 27.19 -10.61 3.98
N GLU A 144 27.31 -10.23 2.70
CA GLU A 144 27.84 -8.93 2.32
C GLU A 144 26.92 -7.77 2.83
N TRP A 145 25.60 -7.94 2.67
CA TRP A 145 24.64 -6.96 3.16
C TRP A 145 24.54 -6.94 4.71
N GLU A 146 24.60 -8.10 5.36
CA GLU A 146 24.64 -8.17 6.82
C GLU A 146 25.89 -7.49 7.36
N ASN A 147 27.06 -7.65 6.71
CA ASN A 147 28.28 -6.95 7.06
C ASN A 147 28.13 -5.43 6.86
N PHE A 148 27.46 -4.99 5.78
CA PHE A 148 27.17 -3.57 5.55
C PHE A 148 26.33 -2.98 6.70
N PHE A 149 25.29 -3.66 7.15
CA PHE A 149 24.42 -3.18 8.22
C PHE A 149 25.03 -3.26 9.63
N ASN A 150 26.01 -4.11 9.85
CA ASN A 150 26.60 -4.35 11.17
C ASN A 150 28.01 -3.77 11.35
N GLN A 151 28.32 -2.70 10.64
CA GLN A 151 29.57 -1.96 10.83
C GLN A 151 29.62 -1.30 12.23
N LYS A 152 30.83 -0.95 12.67
CA LYS A 152 31.08 -0.60 14.09
C LYS A 152 31.05 0.89 14.40
N SER A 153 31.28 1.77 13.40
CA SER A 153 31.32 3.20 13.66
C SER A 153 29.92 3.73 13.95
N GLU A 154 29.81 4.77 14.75
CA GLU A 154 28.55 5.40 15.12
C GLU A 154 27.79 5.94 13.91
N LYS A 155 28.55 6.44 12.93
CA LYS A 155 28.01 6.89 11.65
C LYS A 155 27.31 5.75 10.91
N GLU A 156 27.96 4.60 10.80
CA GLU A 156 27.40 3.40 10.15
C GLU A 156 26.20 2.83 10.90
N LYS A 157 26.27 2.80 12.23
CA LYS A 157 25.13 2.36 13.07
C LYS A 157 23.90 3.26 12.88
N LEU A 158 24.09 4.59 12.83
CA LEU A 158 23.00 5.53 12.63
C LEU A 158 22.38 5.37 11.24
N VAL A 159 23.19 5.20 10.20
CA VAL A 159 22.71 4.93 8.84
C VAL A 159 21.99 3.58 8.76
N SER A 160 22.51 2.52 9.39
CA SER A 160 21.87 1.21 9.42
C SER A 160 20.49 1.26 10.10
N ARG A 161 20.37 2.04 11.20
CA ARG A 161 19.07 2.29 11.83
C ARG A 161 18.11 3.00 10.87
N TYR A 162 18.55 4.08 10.21
CA TYR A 162 17.73 4.82 9.25
C TYR A 162 17.24 3.93 8.12
N LEU A 163 18.14 3.15 7.52
CA LEU A 163 17.80 2.21 6.46
C LEU A 163 16.85 1.10 6.94
N TYR A 164 17.09 0.53 8.14
CA TYR A 164 16.19 -0.47 8.71
C TYR A 164 14.78 0.08 8.91
N GLU A 165 14.63 1.26 9.50
CA GLU A 165 13.33 1.87 9.76
C GLU A 165 12.54 2.15 8.46
N HIS A 166 13.22 2.31 7.32
CA HIS A 166 12.56 2.48 6.01
C HIS A 166 12.37 1.18 5.23
N LEU A 167 13.16 0.13 5.52
CA LEU A 167 13.17 -1.10 4.71
C LEU A 167 12.61 -2.34 5.42
N PHE A 168 12.18 -2.25 6.69
CA PHE A 168 11.74 -3.42 7.46
C PHE A 168 10.49 -4.12 6.88
N LEU A 169 9.69 -3.44 6.05
CA LEU A 169 8.56 -4.00 5.31
C LEU A 169 8.95 -4.62 3.97
N ALA A 170 10.19 -4.42 3.52
CA ALA A 170 10.63 -4.90 2.22
C ALA A 170 10.66 -6.43 2.16
N HIS A 171 10.13 -6.97 1.07
CA HIS A 171 10.47 -8.31 0.61
C HIS A 171 11.74 -8.20 -0.24
N ILE A 172 12.87 -8.30 0.43
CA ILE A 172 14.19 -8.14 -0.18
C ILE A 172 14.52 -9.35 -1.02
N TYR A 173 14.98 -9.12 -2.25
CA TYR A 173 15.41 -10.19 -3.14
C TYR A 173 16.77 -9.88 -3.80
N PHE A 174 17.43 -10.94 -4.24
CA PHE A 174 18.68 -10.88 -4.98
C PHE A 174 18.44 -11.30 -6.44
N PRO A 175 19.08 -10.63 -7.43
CA PRO A 175 18.89 -10.96 -8.85
C PRO A 175 19.24 -12.40 -9.22
N GLU A 176 20.14 -13.03 -8.48
CA GLU A 176 20.56 -14.41 -8.67
C GLU A 176 19.43 -15.41 -8.37
N LYS A 177 18.47 -15.02 -7.52
CA LYS A 177 17.27 -15.80 -7.22
C LYS A 177 16.08 -14.87 -6.89
N PRO A 178 15.49 -14.22 -7.89
CA PRO A 178 14.56 -13.11 -7.68
C PRO A 178 13.20 -13.52 -7.11
N THR A 179 12.91 -14.82 -7.02
CA THR A 179 11.68 -15.36 -6.42
C THR A 179 11.82 -15.76 -4.96
N ASP A 180 13.03 -15.63 -4.39
CA ASP A 180 13.30 -15.88 -2.97
C ASP A 180 13.42 -14.54 -2.24
N PHE A 181 12.69 -14.41 -1.13
CA PHE A 181 12.59 -13.16 -0.41
C PHE A 181 13.13 -13.24 1.01
N TYR A 182 13.63 -12.11 1.49
CA TYR A 182 14.17 -11.91 2.82
C TYR A 182 13.54 -10.70 3.48
N ARG A 183 13.50 -10.67 4.82
CA ARG A 183 13.21 -9.46 5.59
C ARG A 183 14.44 -8.98 6.32
N LEU A 184 14.64 -7.67 6.38
CA LEU A 184 15.62 -7.05 7.26
C LEU A 184 15.04 -7.00 8.68
N VAL A 185 15.65 -7.70 9.63
CA VAL A 185 15.20 -7.83 11.01
C VAL A 185 16.29 -7.44 12.00
N ARG A 186 15.90 -7.06 13.22
CA ARG A 186 16.82 -6.96 14.35
C ARG A 186 16.91 -8.30 15.07
N SER A 187 18.10 -8.74 15.44
CA SER A 187 18.38 -10.02 16.08
C SER A 187 19.19 -9.85 17.35
N GLU A 188 18.85 -10.62 18.40
CA GLU A 188 19.62 -10.73 19.65
C GLU A 188 20.97 -11.42 19.43
N THR A 189 21.03 -12.29 18.43
CA THR A 189 22.20 -13.11 18.09
C THR A 189 22.81 -12.67 16.79
N LYS A 190 24.11 -12.91 16.60
CA LYS A 190 24.78 -12.73 15.31
C LYS A 190 24.11 -13.56 14.24
N CYS A 191 24.00 -13.01 13.03
CA CYS A 191 23.27 -13.63 11.93
C CYS A 191 23.75 -15.05 11.57
N ASP A 192 25.07 -15.28 11.69
CA ASP A 192 25.71 -16.59 11.45
C ASP A 192 25.46 -17.62 12.57
N LYS A 193 24.93 -17.21 13.72
CA LYS A 193 24.59 -18.08 14.86
C LYS A 193 23.11 -18.46 14.95
N GLY A 194 22.35 -18.08 13.93
CA GLY A 194 20.91 -18.22 13.91
C GLY A 194 20.21 -16.95 14.39
N ILE A 195 19.13 -16.57 13.70
CA ILE A 195 18.42 -15.30 13.93
C ILE A 195 17.42 -15.48 15.07
N SER A 196 17.64 -14.77 16.19
CA SER A 196 16.65 -14.56 17.26
C SER A 196 16.03 -13.19 17.11
N GLU A 197 14.91 -13.10 16.40
CA GLU A 197 14.28 -11.83 16.04
C GLU A 197 13.78 -11.06 17.27
N ILE A 198 14.12 -9.79 17.36
CA ILE A 198 13.66 -8.87 18.42
C ILE A 198 12.27 -8.38 18.05
N ALA A 199 11.28 -8.76 18.84
CA ALA A 199 9.90 -8.30 18.68
C ALA A 199 9.69 -6.94 19.35
N THR A 200 9.15 -5.97 18.59
CA THR A 200 8.74 -4.66 19.11
C THR A 200 7.39 -4.26 18.53
N ARG A 201 6.70 -3.31 19.13
CA ARG A 201 5.42 -2.80 18.60
C ARG A 201 5.61 -2.02 17.31
N ARG A 202 6.67 -1.20 17.25
CA ARG A 202 6.99 -0.31 16.13
C ARG A 202 8.45 -0.52 15.70
N ALA A 203 8.76 -0.20 14.48
CA ALA A 203 10.11 -0.40 13.94
C ALA A 203 11.18 0.40 14.69
N ASN A 204 10.84 1.61 15.14
CA ASN A 204 11.74 2.51 15.87
C ASN A 204 11.76 2.30 17.39
N ASP A 205 10.97 1.39 17.94
CA ASP A 205 11.03 1.07 19.36
C ASP A 205 12.42 0.54 19.74
N THR A 206 12.79 0.78 21.00
CA THR A 206 14.07 0.27 21.52
C THR A 206 14.16 -1.25 21.37
N PRO A 207 15.31 -1.78 20.92
CA PRO A 207 15.53 -3.23 20.90
C PRO A 207 15.63 -3.86 22.30
N GLY A 208 15.65 -3.04 23.37
CA GLY A 208 15.72 -3.53 24.76
C GLY A 208 17.11 -4.02 25.21
N MET A 209 18.11 -3.90 24.36
CA MET A 209 19.49 -4.35 24.62
C MET A 209 20.49 -3.41 23.94
N LYS A 210 21.74 -3.37 24.48
CA LYS A 210 22.81 -2.53 23.94
C LYS A 210 23.44 -3.08 22.66
N GLU A 211 23.55 -4.39 22.54
CA GLU A 211 24.15 -5.06 21.40
C GLU A 211 23.11 -5.92 20.71
N PHE A 212 22.86 -5.66 19.45
CA PHE A 212 21.98 -6.42 18.58
C PHE A 212 22.50 -6.32 17.13
N PHE A 213 21.93 -7.12 16.24
CA PHE A 213 22.40 -7.24 14.87
C PHE A 213 21.26 -7.06 13.87
N TYR A 214 21.54 -6.49 12.72
CA TYR A 214 20.63 -6.46 11.57
C TYR A 214 20.90 -7.67 10.70
N CYS A 215 19.89 -8.54 10.53
CA CYS A 215 20.03 -9.77 9.78
C CYS A 215 18.98 -9.87 8.66
N LEU A 216 19.32 -10.62 7.62
CA LEU A 216 18.41 -10.94 6.51
C LEU A 216 17.75 -12.29 6.75
N LYS A 217 16.55 -12.27 7.31
CA LYS A 217 15.77 -13.47 7.59
C LYS A 217 15.06 -13.97 6.34
N HIS A 218 15.41 -15.16 5.87
CA HIS A 218 14.76 -15.80 4.74
C HIS A 218 13.26 -16.01 4.99
N GLN A 219 12.44 -15.75 3.98
CA GLN A 219 10.99 -15.89 4.05
C GLN A 219 10.56 -17.17 3.33
N ASP A 220 10.01 -18.13 4.06
CA ASP A 220 9.40 -19.34 3.54
C ASP A 220 7.86 -19.22 3.40
N LEU A 221 7.37 -17.99 3.34
CA LEU A 221 5.95 -17.67 3.25
C LEU A 221 5.42 -17.78 1.82
N THR A 222 4.20 -18.25 1.69
CA THR A 222 3.43 -18.02 0.47
C THR A 222 3.20 -16.54 0.28
N ILE A 223 3.72 -15.98 -0.80
CA ILE A 223 3.61 -14.55 -1.10
C ILE A 223 2.18 -14.22 -1.49
N VAL A 224 1.59 -13.27 -0.78
CA VAL A 224 0.25 -12.71 -1.06
C VAL A 224 0.42 -11.31 -1.66
N ALA A 225 -0.20 -11.08 -2.81
CA ALA A 225 0.00 -9.86 -3.59
C ALA A 225 -0.27 -8.57 -2.82
N LYS A 226 -1.26 -8.58 -1.91
CA LYS A 226 -1.69 -7.38 -1.16
C LYS A 226 -0.63 -6.81 -0.23
N THR A 227 0.27 -7.63 0.31
CA THR A 227 1.33 -7.21 1.24
C THR A 227 2.72 -7.32 0.63
N HIS A 228 2.81 -7.76 -0.62
CA HIS A 228 4.09 -7.96 -1.27
C HIS A 228 4.68 -6.64 -1.77
N MET A 229 5.86 -6.29 -1.24
CA MET A 229 6.60 -5.08 -1.58
C MET A 229 8.07 -5.45 -1.90
N PRO A 230 8.36 -5.91 -3.12
CA PRO A 230 9.69 -6.36 -3.48
C PRO A 230 10.69 -5.20 -3.51
N PHE A 231 11.88 -5.46 -2.99
CA PHE A 231 13.00 -4.52 -2.98
C PHE A 231 14.30 -5.25 -3.34
N SER A 232 14.99 -4.77 -4.36
CA SER A 232 16.18 -5.43 -4.87
C SER A 232 17.44 -5.04 -4.12
N PHE A 233 18.19 -6.01 -3.59
CA PHE A 233 19.50 -5.82 -3.01
C PHE A 233 20.60 -6.23 -4.00
N THR A 234 21.03 -5.27 -4.81
CA THR A 234 22.11 -5.45 -5.78
C THR A 234 23.40 -4.78 -5.30
N PRO A 235 24.57 -5.16 -5.83
CA PRO A 235 25.82 -4.42 -5.59
C PRO A 235 25.70 -2.92 -5.96
N LYS A 236 24.95 -2.60 -7.02
CA LYS A 236 24.70 -1.21 -7.42
C LYS A 236 23.89 -0.43 -6.36
N VAL A 237 22.91 -1.05 -5.73
CA VAL A 237 22.13 -0.44 -4.64
C VAL A 237 23.01 -0.21 -3.42
N MET A 238 23.87 -1.17 -3.06
CA MET A 238 24.83 -1.01 -1.96
C MET A 238 25.80 0.15 -2.22
N GLU A 239 26.35 0.22 -3.42
CA GLU A 239 27.24 1.32 -3.79
C GLU A 239 26.51 2.67 -3.76
N ARG A 240 25.26 2.70 -4.20
CA ARG A 240 24.42 3.90 -4.11
C ARG A 240 24.20 4.33 -2.65
N PHE A 241 23.94 3.39 -1.73
CA PHE A 241 23.82 3.71 -0.30
C PHE A 241 25.14 4.24 0.25
N LYS A 242 26.28 3.63 -0.10
CA LYS A 242 27.60 4.15 0.29
C LYS A 242 27.82 5.56 -0.25
N GLN A 243 27.48 5.81 -1.51
CA GLN A 243 27.60 7.14 -2.12
C GLN A 243 26.75 8.18 -1.38
N LEU A 244 25.50 7.86 -1.09
CA LEU A 244 24.57 8.80 -0.45
C LEU A 244 25.00 9.15 0.99
N PHE A 245 25.35 8.14 1.79
CA PHE A 245 25.51 8.32 3.23
C PHE A 245 26.97 8.50 3.68
N PHE A 246 27.94 8.08 2.88
CA PHE A 246 29.35 8.07 3.32
C PHE A 246 30.29 8.88 2.44
N SER A 247 29.89 9.36 1.26
CA SER A 247 30.78 10.17 0.40
C SER A 247 31.02 11.59 0.93
N THR A 248 30.05 12.15 1.67
CA THR A 248 30.17 13.47 2.27
C THR A 248 30.72 13.39 3.71
N LYS A 249 31.49 14.41 4.12
CA LYS A 249 31.95 14.49 5.52
C LYS A 249 30.83 15.00 6.41
N TRP A 250 30.49 14.22 7.41
CA TRP A 250 29.61 14.58 8.52
C TRP A 250 29.95 13.71 9.73
N GLU A 251 29.57 14.14 10.92
CA GLU A 251 29.89 13.46 12.17
C GLU A 251 28.65 13.30 13.03
N VAL A 252 28.61 12.24 13.82
CA VAL A 252 27.52 11.98 14.77
C VAL A 252 27.77 12.79 16.05
N ASN A 253 26.76 13.52 16.49
CA ASN A 253 26.80 14.22 17.76
C ASN A 253 26.69 13.21 18.93
N LYS A 254 27.80 12.97 19.64
CA LYS A 254 27.89 11.95 20.71
C LYS A 254 26.87 12.12 21.83
N LYS A 255 26.42 13.34 22.15
CA LYS A 255 25.38 13.56 23.18
C LYS A 255 24.00 13.04 22.77
N ALA A 256 23.69 12.99 21.48
CA ALA A 256 22.44 12.45 20.98
C ALA A 256 22.37 10.91 21.01
N GLU A 257 23.51 10.21 21.20
CA GLU A 257 23.58 8.75 21.18
C GLU A 257 22.98 8.06 22.40
N GLU A 258 23.22 8.61 23.59
CA GLU A 258 22.72 8.03 24.85
C GLU A 258 21.19 8.16 24.97
N GLU A 259 20.58 9.11 24.24
CA GLU A 259 19.14 9.40 24.23
C GLU A 259 18.37 8.74 23.07
N LYS A 260 19.04 8.04 22.15
CA LYS A 260 18.49 7.58 20.86
C LYS A 260 17.24 6.69 20.91
N TYR A 261 16.98 6.03 22.02
CA TYR A 261 15.83 5.15 22.18
C TYR A 261 14.98 5.44 23.43
N THR A 262 15.26 6.49 24.18
CA THR A 262 14.68 6.72 25.52
C THR A 262 13.87 8.00 25.63
N SER A 263 13.82 8.84 24.61
CA SER A 263 13.13 10.13 24.64
C SER A 263 12.18 10.33 23.45
N GLU A 264 11.28 11.31 23.55
CA GLU A 264 10.45 11.77 22.42
C GLU A 264 11.29 12.11 21.17
N ALA A 265 12.56 12.46 21.37
CA ALA A 265 13.52 12.71 20.29
C ALA A 265 13.81 11.47 19.44
N ALA A 266 13.80 10.26 20.03
CA ALA A 266 14.09 9.02 19.34
C ALA A 266 13.00 8.64 18.32
N GLU A 267 11.79 9.14 18.49
CA GLU A 267 10.62 8.84 17.67
C GLU A 267 10.33 9.90 16.60
N ASN A 268 11.08 11.03 16.65
CA ASN A 268 11.02 12.06 15.63
C ASN A 268 12.22 11.94 14.68
N PRO A 269 12.02 11.57 13.39
CA PRO A 269 13.11 11.35 12.45
C PRO A 269 13.95 12.61 12.16
N PHE A 270 13.35 13.79 12.28
CA PHE A 270 14.04 15.08 12.09
C PHE A 270 15.01 15.40 13.22
N ILE A 271 14.84 14.77 14.39
CA ILE A 271 15.75 14.87 15.54
C ILE A 271 16.69 13.66 15.56
N ALA A 272 16.15 12.44 15.48
CA ALA A 272 16.92 11.20 15.58
C ALA A 272 18.01 11.07 14.50
N PHE A 273 17.76 11.57 13.30
CA PHE A 273 18.68 11.49 12.15
C PHE A 273 19.21 12.85 11.69
N PHE A 274 19.14 13.85 12.55
CA PHE A 274 19.56 15.22 12.21
C PHE A 274 21.00 15.29 11.70
N ASP A 275 21.89 14.45 12.21
CA ASP A 275 23.31 14.43 11.81
C ASP A 275 23.51 13.89 10.38
N ILE A 276 22.62 13.02 9.88
CA ILE A 276 22.68 12.54 8.49
C ILE A 276 22.26 13.68 7.55
N PRO A 277 23.07 14.04 6.53
CA PRO A 277 22.71 15.13 5.62
C PRO A 277 21.32 14.95 5.00
N VAL A 278 20.49 16.00 5.06
CA VAL A 278 19.11 15.97 4.51
C VAL A 278 19.11 15.54 3.05
N LYS A 279 20.05 16.05 2.24
CA LYS A 279 20.17 15.68 0.82
C LYS A 279 20.35 14.17 0.63
N ALA A 280 21.13 13.51 1.49
CA ALA A 280 21.32 12.06 1.43
C ALA A 280 20.04 11.29 1.78
N ARG A 281 19.36 11.70 2.86
CA ARG A 281 18.08 11.11 3.28
C ARG A 281 17.00 11.30 2.20
N TYR A 282 16.87 12.51 1.68
CA TYR A 282 15.88 12.81 0.66
C TYR A 282 16.15 12.06 -0.64
N GLN A 283 17.39 12.04 -1.12
CA GLN A 283 17.73 11.30 -2.34
C GLN A 283 17.48 9.80 -2.18
N PHE A 284 17.74 9.23 -0.99
CA PHE A 284 17.37 7.84 -0.71
C PHE A 284 15.86 7.59 -0.85
N LEU A 285 15.03 8.50 -0.31
CA LEU A 285 13.57 8.39 -0.44
C LEU A 285 13.13 8.53 -1.90
N LEU A 286 13.71 9.45 -2.66
CA LEU A 286 13.40 9.66 -4.08
C LEU A 286 13.82 8.48 -4.94
N ASP A 287 15.05 8.00 -4.77
CA ASP A 287 15.57 6.84 -5.52
C ASP A 287 14.65 5.61 -5.37
N ASN A 288 13.96 5.50 -4.23
CA ASN A 288 13.10 4.39 -3.88
C ASN A 288 11.61 4.78 -3.76
N ALA A 289 11.19 5.89 -4.37
CA ALA A 289 9.88 6.49 -4.09
C ALA A 289 8.69 5.56 -4.38
N HIS A 290 8.76 4.71 -5.40
CA HIS A 290 7.71 3.72 -5.64
C HIS A 290 7.51 2.77 -4.45
N TYR A 291 8.61 2.24 -3.89
CA TYR A 291 8.56 1.40 -2.69
C TYR A 291 8.11 2.20 -1.47
N ILE A 292 8.71 3.37 -1.23
CA ILE A 292 8.37 4.25 -0.08
C ILE A 292 6.87 4.61 -0.08
N ILE A 293 6.33 5.07 -1.21
CA ILE A 293 4.90 5.38 -1.33
C ILE A 293 4.04 4.12 -1.10
N SER A 294 4.50 2.96 -1.61
CA SER A 294 3.78 1.71 -1.38
C SER A 294 3.73 1.33 0.11
N THR A 295 4.76 1.61 0.90
CA THR A 295 4.78 1.23 2.32
C THR A 295 3.70 1.93 3.13
N PHE A 296 3.41 3.20 2.91
CA PHE A 296 2.40 3.92 3.68
C PHE A 296 0.98 3.81 3.13
N ILE A 297 0.82 3.27 1.92
CA ILE A 297 -0.50 3.03 1.33
C ILE A 297 -0.87 1.55 1.40
N LYS A 298 0.07 0.64 1.21
CA LYS A 298 -0.10 -0.81 1.13
C LYS A 298 0.36 -1.55 2.40
N GLY A 299 1.16 -0.90 3.25
CA GLY A 299 1.78 -1.46 4.45
C GLY A 299 0.83 -1.63 5.65
N PRO A 300 1.32 -1.45 6.89
CA PRO A 300 0.56 -1.73 8.12
C PRO A 300 -0.76 -1.00 8.23
N VAL A 301 -0.84 0.20 7.67
CA VAL A 301 -2.01 1.08 7.73
C VAL A 301 -3.19 0.53 6.93
N CYS A 302 -2.95 -0.29 5.93
CA CYS A 302 -3.99 -0.89 5.09
C CYS A 302 -4.93 -1.82 5.89
N ASN A 303 -4.42 -2.46 6.93
CA ASN A 303 -5.24 -3.26 7.82
C ASN A 303 -6.13 -2.42 8.76
N GLY A 304 -5.85 -1.12 8.88
CA GLY A 304 -6.55 -0.20 9.76
C GLY A 304 -7.54 0.74 9.08
N SER A 305 -7.77 0.69 7.80
CA SER A 305 -8.67 1.53 6.98
C SER A 305 -8.57 3.06 7.21
N ASN A 306 -8.10 3.49 8.38
CA ASN A 306 -8.13 4.86 8.84
C ASN A 306 -7.30 5.85 8.01
N ALA A 307 -6.12 5.45 7.54
CA ALA A 307 -5.28 6.34 6.75
C ALA A 307 -5.68 6.32 5.26
N VAL A 308 -6.06 5.15 4.77
CA VAL A 308 -6.50 4.98 3.37
C VAL A 308 -7.76 5.80 3.10
N ASN A 309 -8.66 5.90 4.09
CA ASN A 309 -9.88 6.69 3.97
C ASN A 309 -9.65 8.21 3.95
N SER A 310 -8.44 8.71 4.15
CA SER A 310 -8.11 10.14 4.03
C SER A 310 -7.66 10.58 2.65
N ILE A 311 -7.45 9.66 1.71
CA ILE A 311 -6.98 9.96 0.35
C ILE A 311 -8.09 9.86 -0.68
N GLN A 312 -7.91 10.50 -1.83
CA GLN A 312 -8.75 10.30 -3.03
C GLN A 312 -8.54 8.88 -3.57
N GLU A 313 -9.52 8.39 -4.32
CA GLU A 313 -9.46 7.07 -4.96
C GLU A 313 -8.35 7.00 -6.02
N GLN A 314 -8.07 8.12 -6.68
CA GLN A 314 -6.99 8.27 -7.65
C GLN A 314 -6.29 9.62 -7.47
N PHE A 315 -4.96 9.61 -7.46
CA PHE A 315 -4.16 10.84 -7.50
C PHE A 315 -2.78 10.58 -8.10
N TYR A 316 -2.17 11.65 -8.62
CA TYR A 316 -0.78 11.63 -9.09
C TYR A 316 0.15 12.17 -8.01
N VAL A 317 1.34 11.60 -7.93
CA VAL A 317 2.38 11.99 -6.99
C VAL A 317 3.62 12.42 -7.76
N MET A 318 4.17 13.57 -7.40
CA MET A 318 5.47 14.06 -7.83
C MET A 318 6.25 14.61 -6.65
N PHE A 319 7.50 14.93 -6.85
CA PHE A 319 8.44 15.30 -5.80
C PHE A 319 9.13 16.61 -6.13
N ILE A 320 9.41 17.43 -5.12
CA ILE A 320 10.25 18.60 -5.25
C ILE A 320 11.71 18.14 -5.47
N SER A 321 12.44 18.79 -6.35
CA SER A 321 13.87 18.50 -6.53
C SER A 321 14.65 18.79 -5.24
N PRO A 322 15.66 17.98 -4.88
CA PRO A 322 16.54 18.29 -3.76
C PRO A 322 17.21 19.68 -3.87
N GLU A 323 17.45 20.16 -5.08
CA GLU A 323 18.01 21.48 -5.37
C GLU A 323 17.03 22.62 -5.10
N SER A 324 15.75 22.31 -4.92
CA SER A 324 14.67 23.27 -4.66
C SER A 324 13.99 23.05 -3.30
N ASP A 325 14.37 22.01 -2.56
CA ASP A 325 13.81 21.69 -1.25
C ASP A 325 14.39 22.58 -0.14
N ASN A 326 13.50 23.24 0.60
CA ASN A 326 13.91 24.19 1.65
C ASN A 326 14.77 23.54 2.76
N MET A 327 14.50 22.27 3.10
CA MET A 327 15.27 21.53 4.13
C MET A 327 16.69 21.21 3.63
N VAL A 328 16.85 20.96 2.33
CA VAL A 328 18.15 20.71 1.70
C VAL A 328 18.95 22.00 1.55
N LEU A 329 18.27 23.08 1.16
CA LEU A 329 18.90 24.37 0.87
C LEU A 329 19.39 25.11 2.12
N SER A 330 18.76 24.90 3.28
CA SER A 330 19.01 25.72 4.47
C SER A 330 19.07 24.87 5.75
N LYS A 331 20.29 24.70 6.29
CA LYS A 331 20.48 24.07 7.60
C LYS A 331 19.82 24.85 8.74
N GLU A 332 19.75 26.18 8.62
CA GLU A 332 19.07 27.02 9.61
C GLU A 332 17.56 26.75 9.61
N PHE A 333 16.98 26.59 8.42
CA PHE A 333 15.57 26.19 8.29
C PHE A 333 15.35 24.80 8.85
N GLU A 334 16.18 23.80 8.51
CA GLU A 334 16.12 22.44 9.06
C GLU A 334 16.13 22.46 10.60
N ALA A 335 17.08 23.19 11.20
CA ALA A 335 17.21 23.28 12.66
C ALA A 335 15.99 23.91 13.34
N LYS A 336 15.37 24.92 12.73
CA LYS A 336 14.13 25.54 13.25
C LYS A 336 12.89 24.70 13.00
N ALA A 337 12.86 23.97 11.88
CA ALA A 337 11.71 23.18 11.47
C ALA A 337 11.56 21.87 12.28
N ARG A 338 12.67 21.22 12.65
CA ARG A 338 12.65 19.89 13.30
C ARG A 338 11.78 19.83 14.57
N ASP A 339 11.80 20.90 15.37
CA ASP A 339 11.04 20.97 16.64
C ASP A 339 9.53 21.25 16.39
N LEU A 340 9.18 21.75 15.20
CA LEU A 340 7.82 21.99 14.75
C LEU A 340 7.21 20.78 14.03
N LEU A 341 8.04 19.85 13.56
CA LEU A 341 7.62 18.64 12.82
C LEU A 341 7.36 17.47 13.78
N ILE A 342 6.52 17.71 14.80
CA ILE A 342 6.15 16.68 15.76
C ILE A 342 5.19 15.67 15.12
N LEU A 343 5.36 14.40 15.47
CA LEU A 343 4.57 13.28 14.97
C LEU A 343 3.72 12.67 16.08
N PRO A 344 2.49 12.18 15.79
CA PRO A 344 1.64 11.54 16.81
C PRO A 344 2.29 10.37 17.52
N GLY A 345 3.15 9.63 16.85
CA GLY A 345 3.85 8.46 17.39
C GLY A 345 4.71 8.74 18.61
N VAL A 346 5.20 9.99 18.81
CA VAL A 346 6.00 10.37 19.99
C VAL A 346 5.22 10.22 21.32
N TRP A 347 3.89 10.13 21.27
CA TRP A 347 3.07 9.92 22.46
C TRP A 347 2.71 8.45 22.68
N GLY A 348 3.27 7.54 21.88
CA GLY A 348 3.06 6.10 22.00
C GLY A 348 1.75 5.60 21.39
N SER A 349 1.42 4.35 21.69
CA SER A 349 0.28 3.63 21.11
C SER A 349 -0.95 3.55 22.03
N ASP A 350 -0.75 3.76 23.34
CA ASP A 350 -1.78 3.59 24.38
C ASP A 350 -2.20 4.95 24.98
N ILE A 351 -2.62 5.88 24.13
CA ILE A 351 -2.96 7.26 24.48
C ILE A 351 -4.32 7.30 25.17
N LYS A 352 -4.43 8.00 26.32
CA LYS A 352 -5.72 8.19 26.99
C LYS A 352 -6.67 9.02 26.13
N LEU A 353 -7.92 8.61 26.02
CA LEU A 353 -8.92 9.29 25.20
C LEU A 353 -9.10 10.76 25.62
N ALA A 354 -9.00 11.07 26.91
CA ALA A 354 -9.10 12.42 27.45
C ALA A 354 -7.98 13.36 26.91
N ASP A 355 -6.81 12.83 26.60
CA ASP A 355 -5.67 13.62 26.16
C ASP A 355 -5.73 13.92 24.64
N THR A 356 -6.53 13.17 23.88
CA THR A 356 -6.59 13.25 22.41
C THR A 356 -6.89 14.65 21.91
N TRP A 357 -7.78 15.39 22.56
CA TRP A 357 -8.11 16.76 22.17
C TRP A 357 -6.93 17.73 22.36
N GLY A 358 -6.27 17.67 23.53
CA GLY A 358 -5.08 18.48 23.82
C GLY A 358 -3.93 18.19 22.84
N LEU A 359 -3.70 16.91 22.54
CA LEU A 359 -2.70 16.49 21.58
C LEU A 359 -3.03 16.93 20.15
N THR A 360 -4.30 16.85 19.74
CA THR A 360 -4.75 17.37 18.43
C THR A 360 -4.46 18.87 18.32
N LYS A 361 -4.76 19.65 19.35
CA LYS A 361 -4.46 21.09 19.39
C LYS A 361 -2.95 21.34 19.24
N LYS A 362 -2.12 20.60 19.99
CA LYS A 362 -0.65 20.67 19.88
C LYS A 362 -0.16 20.37 18.46
N ILE A 363 -0.69 19.33 17.79
CA ILE A 363 -0.38 19.02 16.39
C ILE A 363 -0.70 20.21 15.49
N VAL A 364 -1.89 20.78 15.62
CA VAL A 364 -2.33 21.91 14.78
C VAL A 364 -1.44 23.14 14.98
N GLU A 365 -1.10 23.48 16.22
CA GLU A 365 -0.22 24.61 16.56
C GLU A 365 1.18 24.45 15.98
N HIS A 366 1.81 23.30 16.15
CA HIS A 366 3.15 23.01 15.62
C HIS A 366 3.15 23.03 14.08
N ARG A 367 2.14 22.41 13.49
CA ARG A 367 1.98 22.44 12.04
C ARG A 367 1.82 23.87 11.50
N GLU A 368 1.03 24.69 12.14
CA GLU A 368 0.84 26.10 11.73
C GLU A 368 2.17 26.88 11.82
N GLY A 369 2.92 26.66 12.91
CA GLY A 369 4.26 27.20 13.06
C GLY A 369 5.18 26.77 11.91
N TYR A 370 5.19 25.48 11.57
CA TYR A 370 5.97 24.95 10.45
C TYR A 370 5.53 25.54 9.10
N ARG A 371 4.23 25.59 8.83
CA ARG A 371 3.72 26.15 7.56
C ARG A 371 4.14 27.60 7.37
N ASN A 372 4.05 28.41 8.43
CA ASN A 372 4.45 29.82 8.39
C ASN A 372 5.97 29.93 8.15
N LEU A 373 6.78 29.16 8.85
CA LEU A 373 8.23 29.11 8.67
C LEU A 373 8.59 28.69 7.24
N ARG A 374 7.95 27.63 6.71
CA ARG A 374 8.13 27.13 5.34
C ARG A 374 7.75 28.21 4.30
N ALA A 375 6.64 28.90 4.50
CA ALA A 375 6.19 29.93 3.58
C ALA A 375 7.20 31.09 3.46
N LEU A 376 7.82 31.49 4.59
CA LEU A 376 8.89 32.51 4.60
C LEU A 376 10.13 32.02 3.86
N GLU A 377 10.58 30.78 4.13
CA GLU A 377 11.77 30.22 3.48
C GLU A 377 11.52 29.97 1.97
N THR A 378 10.32 29.49 1.60
CA THR A 378 9.94 29.35 0.18
C THR A 378 9.95 30.69 -0.54
N LYS A 379 9.43 31.75 0.07
CA LYS A 379 9.46 33.09 -0.55
C LYS A 379 10.90 33.59 -0.74
N LYS A 380 11.82 33.24 0.14
CA LYS A 380 13.25 33.59 0.02
C LYS A 380 13.92 32.80 -1.11
N ASN A 381 13.70 31.48 -1.16
CA ASN A 381 14.33 30.58 -2.12
C ASN A 381 13.69 30.62 -3.51
N HIS A 382 12.37 30.88 -3.58
CA HIS A 382 11.56 30.92 -4.81
C HIS A 382 10.76 32.25 -4.92
N PRO A 383 11.42 33.40 -5.01
CA PRO A 383 10.76 34.72 -5.01
C PRO A 383 9.82 34.94 -6.20
N HIS A 384 10.05 34.21 -7.30
CA HIS A 384 9.23 34.24 -8.52
C HIS A 384 8.27 33.04 -8.62
N GLY A 385 8.13 32.24 -7.54
CA GLY A 385 7.39 30.98 -7.49
C GLY A 385 8.12 29.83 -8.16
N TYR A 386 7.47 28.67 -8.20
CA TYR A 386 8.03 27.44 -8.73
C TYR A 386 8.00 27.38 -10.26
N ALA A 387 9.04 26.77 -10.83
CA ALA A 387 9.16 26.35 -12.22
C ALA A 387 9.03 24.83 -12.35
N LEU A 388 8.90 24.30 -13.57
CA LEU A 388 8.93 22.84 -13.78
C LEU A 388 10.27 22.22 -13.35
N SER A 389 11.37 22.95 -13.46
CA SER A 389 12.71 22.52 -13.01
C SER A 389 12.83 22.34 -11.49
N ASP A 390 11.88 22.84 -10.71
CA ASP A 390 11.82 22.60 -9.26
C ASP A 390 11.21 21.24 -8.91
N LEU A 391 10.70 20.51 -9.88
CA LEU A 391 10.30 19.13 -9.73
C LEU A 391 11.49 18.21 -9.98
N TRP A 392 11.57 17.11 -9.24
CA TRP A 392 12.55 16.08 -9.50
C TRP A 392 12.18 15.32 -10.78
N ASP A 393 13.09 15.28 -11.72
CA ASP A 393 12.91 14.63 -13.03
C ASP A 393 13.43 13.18 -13.06
N GLY A 394 13.70 12.61 -11.88
CA GLY A 394 14.29 11.27 -11.78
C GLY A 394 15.77 11.24 -12.14
N ASP A 395 16.47 12.35 -12.03
CA ASP A 395 17.86 12.53 -12.50
C ASP A 395 18.01 12.08 -13.97
N GLY A 396 16.92 12.22 -14.73
CA GLY A 396 16.79 11.83 -16.12
C GLY A 396 16.75 10.32 -16.41
N GLN A 397 16.68 9.47 -15.38
CA GLN A 397 16.72 8.01 -15.52
C GLN A 397 15.73 7.26 -14.63
N ASN A 398 15.38 7.80 -13.46
CA ASN A 398 14.59 7.12 -12.46
C ASN A 398 13.08 7.33 -12.69
N SER A 399 12.39 6.27 -13.06
CA SER A 399 10.93 6.29 -13.30
C SER A 399 10.07 6.49 -12.05
N ASN A 400 10.68 6.66 -10.88
CA ASN A 400 9.98 7.01 -9.65
C ASN A 400 9.55 8.50 -9.60
N ALA A 401 10.00 9.33 -10.52
CA ALA A 401 9.70 10.78 -10.53
C ALA A 401 8.22 11.13 -10.69
N ALA A 402 7.44 10.23 -11.27
CA ALA A 402 6.00 10.39 -11.40
C ALA A 402 5.31 9.07 -11.05
N LEU A 403 4.35 9.12 -10.13
CA LEU A 403 3.63 7.94 -9.68
C LEU A 403 2.11 8.21 -9.74
N THR A 404 1.37 7.12 -9.91
CA THR A 404 -0.09 7.10 -9.75
C THR A 404 -0.44 6.20 -8.58
N VAL A 405 -1.33 6.66 -7.73
CA VAL A 405 -1.95 5.86 -6.68
C VAL A 405 -3.40 5.63 -7.04
N LEU A 406 -3.81 4.37 -7.04
CA LEU A 406 -5.18 3.93 -7.24
C LEU A 406 -5.62 3.15 -6.01
N ARG A 407 -6.57 3.69 -5.27
CA ARG A 407 -7.15 3.03 -4.10
C ARG A 407 -8.19 2.02 -4.53
N HIS A 408 -8.24 0.91 -3.86
CA HIS A 408 -9.28 -0.10 -3.98
C HIS A 408 -9.52 -0.77 -2.63
N ASN A 409 -10.76 -0.87 -2.20
CA ASN A 409 -11.12 -1.35 -0.87
C ASN A 409 -10.34 -0.63 0.25
N ASP A 410 -9.66 -1.36 1.10
CA ASP A 410 -8.78 -0.87 2.18
C ASP A 410 -7.29 -0.92 1.82
N ASN A 411 -6.97 -0.93 0.52
CA ASN A 411 -5.61 -0.98 -0.02
C ASN A 411 -5.46 0.01 -1.18
N ALA A 412 -4.28 0.09 -1.75
CA ALA A 412 -4.03 0.82 -2.98
C ALA A 412 -2.86 0.22 -3.75
N VAL A 413 -2.85 0.44 -5.06
CA VAL A 413 -1.70 0.15 -5.91
C VAL A 413 -0.97 1.44 -6.25
N VAL A 414 0.36 1.35 -6.27
CA VAL A 414 1.24 2.42 -6.74
C VAL A 414 1.84 2.02 -8.08
N ILE A 415 1.71 2.89 -9.07
CA ILE A 415 2.13 2.60 -10.44
C ILE A 415 3.09 3.70 -10.89
N LYS A 416 4.18 3.33 -11.55
CA LYS A 416 5.11 4.27 -12.16
C LYS A 416 4.50 4.93 -13.39
N GLY A 417 4.71 6.23 -13.52
CA GLY A 417 4.08 7.07 -14.53
C GLY A 417 2.65 7.49 -14.17
N PHE A 418 2.06 8.33 -15.01
CA PHE A 418 0.68 8.77 -14.85
C PHE A 418 -0.28 7.82 -15.56
N LYS A 419 -1.20 7.25 -14.80
CA LYS A 419 -2.22 6.29 -15.24
C LYS A 419 -3.61 6.70 -14.77
N GLY A 420 -4.64 6.24 -15.48
CA GLY A 420 -6.01 6.68 -15.24
C GLY A 420 -6.31 8.03 -15.88
N ASP A 421 -7.56 8.49 -15.83
CA ASP A 421 -7.92 9.85 -16.27
C ASP A 421 -7.30 10.90 -15.34
N LEU A 422 -7.31 12.17 -15.76
CA LEU A 422 -6.78 13.27 -14.96
C LEU A 422 -7.47 13.33 -13.58
N PRO A 423 -6.73 13.07 -12.49
CA PRO A 423 -7.33 12.96 -11.17
C PRO A 423 -7.82 14.32 -10.64
N LYS A 424 -8.65 14.29 -9.62
CA LYS A 424 -9.15 15.47 -8.94
C LYS A 424 -8.01 16.27 -8.32
N THR A 425 -7.10 15.57 -7.63
CA THR A 425 -5.95 16.16 -6.93
C THR A 425 -4.61 15.58 -7.40
N LEU A 426 -3.55 16.36 -7.25
CA LEU A 426 -2.16 15.93 -7.37
C LEU A 426 -1.46 16.20 -6.04
N PHE A 427 -0.54 15.32 -5.64
CA PHE A 427 0.25 15.44 -4.43
C PHE A 427 1.70 15.70 -4.79
N PHE A 428 2.21 16.86 -4.35
CA PHE A 428 3.63 17.16 -4.48
C PHE A 428 4.28 17.08 -3.13
N LEU A 429 5.36 16.31 -3.05
CA LEU A 429 6.03 15.96 -1.82
C LEU A 429 7.43 16.55 -1.79
N ASP A 430 7.73 17.31 -0.74
CA ASP A 430 9.09 17.67 -0.34
C ASP A 430 9.65 16.65 0.64
N TYR A 431 10.91 16.78 1.04
CA TYR A 431 11.54 15.89 2.01
C TYR A 431 10.73 15.77 3.30
N ALA A 432 10.30 16.91 3.86
CA ALA A 432 9.57 16.92 5.12
C ALA A 432 8.21 16.21 5.02
N LEU A 433 7.53 16.30 3.89
CA LEU A 433 6.28 15.57 3.65
C LEU A 433 6.51 14.07 3.53
N MET A 434 7.51 13.65 2.75
CA MET A 434 7.82 12.23 2.59
C MET A 434 8.19 11.57 3.91
N GLU A 435 9.08 12.17 4.67
CA GLU A 435 9.55 11.62 5.95
C GLU A 435 8.43 11.54 6.98
N ARG A 436 7.57 12.58 7.05
CA ARG A 436 6.38 12.56 7.93
C ARG A 436 5.37 11.49 7.54
N LEU A 437 5.17 11.23 6.25
CA LEU A 437 4.29 10.15 5.77
C LEU A 437 4.81 8.78 6.21
N VAL A 438 6.10 8.51 5.98
CA VAL A 438 6.72 7.24 6.39
C VAL A 438 6.59 7.03 7.89
N TYR A 439 6.94 8.03 8.70
CA TYR A 439 6.92 7.86 10.16
C TYR A 439 5.50 7.85 10.72
N ASN A 440 4.59 8.67 10.23
CA ASN A 440 3.22 8.67 10.73
C ASN A 440 2.46 7.37 10.41
N LEU A 441 2.68 6.80 9.23
CA LEU A 441 1.87 5.70 8.71
C LEU A 441 2.55 4.33 8.79
N VAL A 442 3.87 4.28 8.99
CA VAL A 442 4.64 3.04 8.92
C VAL A 442 5.48 2.85 10.17
N VAL A 443 6.48 3.69 10.39
CA VAL A 443 7.52 3.45 11.40
C VAL A 443 6.99 3.62 12.84
N ASN A 444 6.24 4.70 13.10
CA ASN A 444 5.64 5.00 14.40
C ASN A 444 4.22 4.45 14.55
N PHE A 445 3.68 3.81 13.52
CA PHE A 445 2.31 3.30 13.55
C PHE A 445 2.25 1.93 14.22
N ASP A 446 1.44 1.83 15.25
CA ASP A 446 1.10 0.55 15.88
C ASP A 446 -0.30 0.11 15.41
N VAL A 447 -0.38 -0.96 14.62
CA VAL A 447 -1.66 -1.51 14.13
C VAL A 447 -2.56 -2.00 15.27
N TYR A 448 -1.99 -2.26 16.43
CA TYR A 448 -2.67 -2.66 17.66
C TYR A 448 -2.85 -1.50 18.65
N GLY A 449 -2.44 -0.29 18.25
CA GLY A 449 -2.63 0.92 19.05
C GLY A 449 -4.11 1.20 19.32
N ASN A 450 -4.39 1.86 20.41
CA ASN A 450 -5.77 2.18 20.81
C ASN A 450 -6.44 3.20 19.87
N ILE A 451 -7.73 3.44 20.06
CA ILE A 451 -8.52 4.33 19.20
C ILE A 451 -7.95 5.75 19.14
N SER A 452 -7.35 6.26 20.22
CA SER A 452 -6.73 7.58 20.24
C SER A 452 -5.50 7.66 19.35
N HIS A 453 -4.65 6.62 19.36
CA HIS A 453 -3.51 6.49 18.46
C HIS A 453 -3.96 6.47 16.99
N GLN A 454 -4.98 5.65 16.68
CA GLN A 454 -5.57 5.57 15.33
C GLN A 454 -6.14 6.93 14.88
N MET A 455 -6.87 7.62 15.76
CA MET A 455 -7.45 8.94 15.46
C MET A 455 -6.38 10.00 15.20
N LEU A 456 -5.35 10.10 16.04
CA LEU A 456 -4.28 11.09 15.87
C LEU A 456 -3.49 10.85 14.59
N THR A 457 -3.19 9.60 14.29
CA THR A 457 -2.55 9.22 13.01
C THR A 457 -3.39 9.66 11.81
N ARG A 458 -4.72 9.43 11.87
CA ARG A 458 -5.65 9.85 10.83
C ARG A 458 -5.73 11.37 10.68
N ILE A 459 -5.85 12.10 11.78
CA ILE A 459 -5.88 13.57 11.78
C ILE A 459 -4.58 14.11 11.15
N TYR A 460 -3.44 13.55 11.54
CA TYR A 460 -2.14 13.98 11.03
C TYR A 460 -2.00 13.70 9.54
N MET A 461 -2.47 12.54 9.08
CA MET A 461 -2.48 12.22 7.65
C MET A 461 -3.31 13.23 6.84
N ASP A 462 -4.47 13.65 7.36
CA ASP A 462 -5.32 14.66 6.74
C ASP A 462 -4.57 16.01 6.58
N LEU A 463 -3.77 16.37 7.59
CA LEU A 463 -2.96 17.59 7.56
C LEU A 463 -1.85 17.53 6.50
N ILE A 464 -1.13 16.42 6.44
CA ILE A 464 -0.05 16.19 5.47
C ILE A 464 -0.61 16.19 4.05
N ARG A 465 -1.74 15.50 3.84
CA ARG A 465 -2.41 15.48 2.53
C ARG A 465 -2.74 16.88 2.03
N MET A 466 -3.33 17.72 2.88
CA MET A 466 -3.66 19.09 2.51
C MET A 466 -2.41 19.93 2.18
N GLU A 467 -1.28 19.67 2.85
CA GLU A 467 -0.01 20.33 2.53
C GLU A 467 0.56 19.88 1.18
N ALA A 468 0.44 18.57 0.85
CA ALA A 468 0.87 18.04 -0.44
C ALA A 468 0.03 18.60 -1.61
N GLU A 469 -1.29 18.73 -1.40
CA GLU A 469 -2.20 19.41 -2.35
C GLU A 469 -1.85 20.90 -2.51
N GLU A 470 -1.56 21.60 -1.42
CA GLU A 470 -1.17 23.01 -1.41
C GLU A 470 0.16 23.23 -2.14
N MET A 471 1.11 22.30 -1.99
CA MET A 471 2.36 22.31 -2.74
C MET A 471 2.11 22.23 -4.25
N PHE A 472 1.23 21.34 -4.71
CA PHE A 472 0.82 21.30 -6.12
C PHE A 472 0.18 22.62 -6.56
N LEU A 473 -0.71 23.20 -5.75
CA LEU A 473 -1.36 24.48 -6.10
C LEU A 473 -0.36 25.61 -6.32
N SER A 474 0.79 25.60 -5.66
CA SER A 474 1.82 26.63 -5.83
C SER A 474 2.46 26.66 -7.23
N PHE A 475 2.35 25.58 -8.00
CA PHE A 475 2.74 25.52 -9.40
C PHE A 475 1.70 26.09 -10.35
N LEU A 476 0.46 26.25 -9.91
CA LEU A 476 -0.64 26.79 -10.72
C LEU A 476 -0.73 28.33 -10.67
N PRO A 477 -1.37 28.97 -11.66
CA PRO A 477 -1.62 30.41 -11.61
C PRO A 477 -2.37 30.81 -10.34
N PRO A 478 -1.99 31.90 -9.66
CA PRO A 478 -2.61 32.32 -8.39
C PRO A 478 -4.14 32.40 -8.44
N GLN A 479 -4.69 32.93 -9.54
CA GLN A 479 -6.14 33.05 -9.75
C GLN A 479 -6.88 31.70 -9.83
N SER A 480 -6.20 30.62 -10.14
CA SER A 480 -6.80 29.29 -10.28
C SER A 480 -6.79 28.47 -8.98
N ARG A 481 -5.88 28.79 -8.04
CA ARG A 481 -5.61 27.97 -6.84
C ARG A 481 -6.86 27.76 -5.98
N MET A 482 -7.58 28.86 -5.68
CA MET A 482 -8.78 28.79 -4.86
C MET A 482 -9.95 28.07 -5.54
N SER A 483 -10.06 28.15 -6.89
CA SER A 483 -11.13 27.45 -7.60
C SER A 483 -10.92 25.94 -7.54
N TYR A 484 -9.68 25.43 -7.76
CA TYR A 484 -9.36 24.01 -7.60
C TYR A 484 -9.58 23.55 -6.16
N ARG A 485 -9.11 24.31 -5.18
CA ARG A 485 -9.29 23.94 -3.78
C ARG A 485 -10.75 23.85 -3.37
N LYS A 486 -11.61 24.76 -3.83
CA LYS A 486 -13.06 24.69 -3.60
C LYS A 486 -13.71 23.51 -4.33
N GLU A 487 -13.20 23.11 -5.49
CA GLU A 487 -13.66 21.91 -6.19
C GLU A 487 -13.37 20.64 -5.39
N TRP A 488 -12.21 20.57 -4.73
CA TRP A 488 -11.82 19.42 -3.90
C TRP A 488 -12.60 19.34 -2.60
N TYR A 489 -12.92 20.48 -1.99
CA TYR A 489 -13.54 20.59 -0.67
C TYR A 489 -14.89 21.28 -0.77
N LYS A 490 -15.93 20.51 -1.03
CA LYS A 490 -17.31 21.02 -1.14
C LYS A 490 -18.08 20.84 0.18
N GLY A 491 -19.08 21.68 0.39
CA GLY A 491 -19.97 21.63 1.53
C GLY A 491 -19.58 22.58 2.66
N PHE A 492 -20.58 22.99 3.45
CA PHE A 492 -20.46 24.03 4.47
C PHE A 492 -19.32 23.79 5.47
N LEU A 493 -19.20 22.57 6.01
CA LEU A 493 -18.15 22.24 6.97
C LEU A 493 -16.75 22.27 6.34
N ALA A 494 -16.63 21.85 5.09
CA ALA A 494 -15.37 21.91 4.36
C ALA A 494 -14.94 23.34 4.09
N GLU A 495 -15.88 24.18 3.67
CA GLU A 495 -15.62 25.60 3.43
C GLU A 495 -15.22 26.33 4.72
N ALA A 496 -15.91 26.06 5.83
CA ALA A 496 -15.54 26.60 7.15
C ALA A 496 -14.13 26.14 7.55
N LYS A 497 -13.81 24.86 7.38
CA LYS A 497 -12.49 24.31 7.66
C LYS A 497 -11.40 25.00 6.81
N LEU A 498 -11.63 25.17 5.50
CA LEU A 498 -10.70 25.87 4.62
C LEU A 498 -10.49 27.34 5.00
N LYS A 499 -11.52 27.98 5.51
CA LYS A 499 -11.44 29.40 5.88
C LYS A 499 -10.76 29.64 7.22
N TYR A 500 -11.07 28.82 8.24
CA TYR A 500 -10.69 29.09 9.62
C TYR A 500 -9.60 28.18 10.16
N VAL A 501 -9.50 26.95 9.68
CA VAL A 501 -8.55 25.94 10.18
C VAL A 501 -7.37 25.77 9.22
N PHE A 502 -7.62 25.87 7.90
CA PHE A 502 -6.63 25.63 6.86
C PHE A 502 -6.68 26.69 5.76
N PRO A 503 -6.46 27.97 6.07
CA PRO A 503 -6.36 28.99 5.03
C PRO A 503 -5.20 28.65 4.09
N LEU A 504 -5.39 28.90 2.80
CA LEU A 504 -4.30 28.80 1.82
C LEU A 504 -3.29 29.92 2.11
N LEU A 505 -2.06 29.58 2.42
CA LEU A 505 -1.05 30.56 2.83
C LEU A 505 -0.57 31.41 1.65
N ASP A 506 -0.40 30.77 0.49
CA ASP A 506 0.09 31.46 -0.70
C ASP A 506 -0.97 31.57 -1.79
N THR A 507 -1.61 32.72 -1.84
CA THR A 507 -2.58 33.08 -2.87
C THR A 507 -2.03 34.07 -3.90
N LYS A 508 -0.81 34.58 -3.72
CA LYS A 508 -0.29 35.72 -4.49
C LYS A 508 1.02 35.46 -5.20
N THR A 509 1.88 34.60 -4.70
CA THR A 509 3.16 34.31 -5.35
C THR A 509 2.92 33.78 -6.77
N PRO A 510 3.54 34.35 -7.79
CA PRO A 510 3.37 33.89 -9.17
C PRO A 510 3.88 32.44 -9.33
N THR A 511 3.70 31.88 -10.49
CA THR A 511 4.37 30.65 -10.93
C THR A 511 5.19 30.96 -12.17
N GLN A 512 6.32 30.31 -12.33
CA GLN A 512 7.14 30.41 -13.54
C GLN A 512 6.64 29.46 -14.65
N VAL A 513 5.73 28.53 -14.31
CA VAL A 513 5.07 27.66 -15.29
C VAL A 513 4.12 28.50 -16.15
N LYS A 514 4.24 28.37 -17.46
CA LYS A 514 3.45 29.14 -18.41
C LYS A 514 2.14 28.41 -18.76
N TYR A 515 1.03 29.12 -18.67
CA TYR A 515 -0.29 28.57 -18.97
C TYR A 515 -0.97 29.39 -20.08
N LYS A 516 -1.61 28.71 -21.03
CA LYS A 516 -2.42 29.31 -22.09
C LYS A 516 -3.81 29.67 -21.55
N ASN A 517 -4.38 28.79 -20.71
CA ASN A 517 -5.71 28.96 -20.13
C ASN A 517 -5.72 28.62 -18.63
N PRO A 518 -5.79 29.61 -17.74
CA PRO A 518 -5.83 29.35 -16.30
C PRO A 518 -6.99 28.46 -15.83
N LYS A 519 -8.08 28.35 -16.60
CA LYS A 519 -9.20 27.43 -16.26
C LYS A 519 -8.85 25.96 -16.48
N HIS A 520 -7.88 25.68 -17.34
CA HIS A 520 -7.39 24.33 -17.65
C HIS A 520 -5.96 24.10 -17.15
N ALA A 521 -5.52 24.91 -16.17
CA ALA A 521 -4.14 24.89 -15.68
C ALA A 521 -3.67 23.51 -15.24
N LYS A 522 -4.53 22.70 -14.60
CA LYS A 522 -4.18 21.34 -14.16
C LYS A 522 -3.86 20.40 -15.34
N SER A 523 -4.68 20.39 -16.38
CA SER A 523 -4.43 19.56 -17.57
C SER A 523 -3.21 20.05 -18.35
N GLU A 524 -3.07 21.38 -18.53
CA GLU A 524 -1.89 21.95 -19.18
C GLU A 524 -0.59 21.67 -18.42
N PHE A 525 -0.66 21.68 -17.07
CA PHE A 525 0.47 21.30 -16.23
C PHE A 525 0.91 19.85 -16.49
N VAL A 526 -0.05 18.91 -16.43
CA VAL A 526 0.23 17.49 -16.68
C VAL A 526 0.78 17.28 -18.11
N GLU A 527 0.24 17.96 -19.12
CA GLU A 527 0.74 17.93 -20.48
C GLU A 527 2.19 18.43 -20.57
N GLN A 528 2.52 19.55 -19.92
CA GLN A 528 3.89 20.09 -19.91
C GLN A 528 4.88 19.15 -19.20
N VAL A 529 4.47 18.52 -18.10
CA VAL A 529 5.28 17.54 -17.39
C VAL A 529 5.57 16.34 -18.29
N LEU A 530 4.53 15.76 -18.89
CA LEU A 530 4.65 14.52 -19.67
C LEU A 530 5.39 14.72 -21.00
N TYR A 531 5.21 15.86 -21.66
CA TYR A 531 5.66 16.04 -23.03
C TYR A 531 6.76 17.09 -23.19
N GLY A 532 7.06 17.81 -22.13
CA GLY A 532 8.08 18.85 -22.16
C GLY A 532 9.18 18.69 -21.11
N TYR A 533 8.85 18.07 -19.97
CA TYR A 533 9.76 18.04 -18.82
C TYR A 533 10.36 16.67 -18.57
N LEU A 534 9.53 15.64 -18.39
CA LEU A 534 10.04 14.29 -18.12
C LEU A 534 10.54 13.60 -19.40
N LYS A 535 11.69 12.96 -19.32
CA LYS A 535 12.24 12.12 -20.40
C LYS A 535 11.40 10.87 -20.62
N ASP A 536 11.44 10.31 -21.83
CA ASP A 536 10.62 9.16 -22.25
C ASP A 536 10.80 7.93 -21.33
N ASN A 537 12.03 7.64 -20.91
CA ASN A 537 12.32 6.52 -20.00
C ASN A 537 11.87 6.76 -18.55
N VAL A 538 11.58 8.00 -18.17
CA VAL A 538 11.08 8.37 -16.82
C VAL A 538 9.56 8.40 -16.77
N LYS A 539 8.91 9.06 -17.73
CA LYS A 539 7.44 9.24 -17.72
C LYS A 539 6.64 7.95 -17.94
N GLY A 540 7.29 6.90 -18.50
CA GLY A 540 6.62 5.65 -18.86
C GLY A 540 5.69 5.79 -20.08
N PRO A 541 5.04 4.69 -20.51
CA PRO A 541 4.16 4.70 -21.67
C PRO A 541 2.87 5.50 -21.40
N ALA A 542 2.37 6.18 -22.44
CA ALA A 542 1.11 6.91 -22.39
C ALA A 542 -0.07 5.99 -22.10
N ASP A 543 -1.05 6.50 -21.34
CA ASP A 543 -2.27 5.75 -21.04
C ASP A 543 -3.38 6.03 -22.05
N PHE A 544 -3.33 5.36 -23.18
CA PHE A 544 -4.30 5.55 -24.28
C PHE A 544 -5.72 5.07 -23.93
N ILE A 545 -5.88 4.21 -22.93
CA ILE A 545 -7.21 3.72 -22.53
C ILE A 545 -7.95 4.80 -21.77
N ASN A 546 -7.31 5.44 -20.78
CA ASN A 546 -8.01 6.30 -19.84
C ASN A 546 -7.92 7.80 -20.16
N TRP A 547 -6.87 8.26 -20.84
CA TRP A 547 -6.66 9.68 -21.04
C TRP A 547 -7.65 10.28 -22.05
N LYS A 548 -8.67 10.96 -21.51
CA LYS A 548 -9.66 11.73 -22.28
C LYS A 548 -9.52 13.23 -22.04
N ASN A 549 -9.02 13.62 -20.88
CA ASN A 549 -8.85 14.99 -20.44
C ASN A 549 -7.39 15.48 -20.48
N VAL A 550 -6.47 14.61 -20.93
CA VAL A 550 -5.07 14.96 -21.22
C VAL A 550 -4.86 14.89 -22.73
N ARG A 551 -4.42 15.97 -23.32
CA ARG A 551 -4.21 16.07 -24.75
C ARG A 551 -2.92 15.36 -25.15
N LEU A 552 -3.05 14.25 -25.86
CA LEU A 552 -1.91 13.50 -26.38
C LEU A 552 -1.31 14.22 -27.61
N PRO A 553 0.01 14.41 -27.70
CA PRO A 553 0.65 14.84 -28.92
C PRO A 553 0.39 13.82 -30.04
N LEU A 554 0.26 14.32 -31.27
CA LEU A 554 0.02 13.48 -32.46
C LEU A 554 1.06 12.37 -32.62
N GLU A 555 2.31 12.63 -32.29
CA GLU A 555 3.40 11.65 -32.36
C GLU A 555 3.27 10.52 -31.32
N GLU A 556 2.82 10.82 -30.10
CA GLU A 556 2.55 9.83 -29.05
C GLU A 556 1.33 8.98 -29.42
N ALA A 557 0.30 9.60 -30.02
CA ALA A 557 -0.89 8.88 -30.49
C ALA A 557 -0.58 7.86 -31.60
N LYS A 558 0.54 8.01 -32.30
CA LYS A 558 1.01 7.07 -33.33
C LYS A 558 1.88 5.93 -32.78
N LYS A 559 2.47 6.08 -31.59
CA LYS A 559 3.46 5.15 -31.04
C LYS A 559 2.89 3.89 -30.37
N GLY A 560 1.59 3.81 -30.13
CA GLY A 560 0.99 2.65 -29.47
C GLY A 560 -0.41 2.37 -29.99
N PRO A 561 -0.56 1.46 -30.98
CA PRO A 561 -1.89 0.97 -31.29
C PRO A 561 -2.44 0.26 -30.05
N LEU A 562 -3.61 0.69 -29.58
CA LEU A 562 -4.38 -0.08 -28.62
C LEU A 562 -4.61 -1.47 -29.21
N THR A 563 -4.51 -2.51 -28.36
CA THR A 563 -5.04 -3.81 -28.76
C THR A 563 -6.53 -3.68 -29.12
N PRO A 564 -7.10 -4.57 -29.94
CA PRO A 564 -8.54 -4.52 -30.21
C PRO A 564 -9.37 -4.49 -28.92
N ALA A 565 -8.97 -5.25 -27.90
CA ALA A 565 -9.63 -5.26 -26.60
C ALA A 565 -9.53 -3.90 -25.90
N ALA A 566 -8.34 -3.33 -25.77
CA ALA A 566 -8.11 -2.04 -25.15
C ALA A 566 -8.89 -0.91 -25.84
N SER A 567 -9.02 -0.97 -27.19
CA SER A 567 -9.77 0.00 -27.97
C SER A 567 -11.27 0.01 -27.59
N HIS A 568 -11.87 -1.17 -27.40
CA HIS A 568 -13.28 -1.26 -26.95
C HIS A 568 -13.45 -0.82 -25.49
N LEU A 569 -12.47 -1.13 -24.62
CA LEU A 569 -12.52 -0.78 -23.21
C LEU A 569 -12.35 0.73 -22.97
N ARG A 570 -11.66 1.43 -23.87
CA ARG A 570 -11.54 2.89 -23.84
C ARG A 570 -12.90 3.58 -23.85
N ASP A 571 -13.91 3.01 -24.50
CA ASP A 571 -15.25 3.62 -24.58
C ASP A 571 -15.95 3.68 -23.22
N ILE A 572 -15.62 2.76 -22.31
CA ILE A 572 -16.21 2.70 -20.95
C ILE A 572 -15.32 3.33 -19.88
N SER A 573 -14.03 3.50 -20.13
CA SER A 573 -13.13 4.15 -19.15
C SER A 573 -13.46 5.64 -18.99
N ALA A 574 -13.26 6.18 -17.80
CA ALA A 574 -13.45 7.60 -17.46
C ALA A 574 -14.83 8.21 -17.81
N VAL A 575 -15.83 7.37 -18.06
CA VAL A 575 -17.21 7.83 -18.30
C VAL A 575 -17.87 8.10 -16.95
N LYS A 576 -18.30 9.35 -16.75
CA LYS A 576 -19.06 9.75 -15.56
C LYS A 576 -20.55 9.38 -15.70
N PRO A 577 -21.22 8.98 -14.60
CA PRO A 577 -22.65 8.73 -14.59
C PRO A 577 -23.44 9.98 -15.00
N LYS A 578 -24.03 9.94 -16.18
CA LYS A 578 -24.92 11.00 -16.70
C LYS A 578 -26.17 10.39 -17.32
N GLY A 579 -27.37 10.85 -16.91
CA GLY A 579 -28.62 10.38 -17.48
C GLY A 579 -28.80 8.89 -17.43
N LYS A 580 -28.71 8.23 -18.61
CA LYS A 580 -28.81 6.76 -18.74
C LYS A 580 -27.51 6.02 -18.34
N PHE A 581 -26.37 6.67 -18.37
CA PHE A 581 -25.07 6.06 -18.04
C PHE A 581 -24.87 6.06 -16.53
N ARG A 582 -25.13 4.95 -15.88
CA ARG A 582 -24.95 4.76 -14.43
C ARG A 582 -24.04 3.60 -14.07
N PHE A 583 -23.49 2.91 -15.04
CA PHE A 583 -22.74 1.68 -14.84
C PHE A 583 -21.60 1.80 -13.82
N PRO A 584 -20.81 2.90 -13.71
CA PRO A 584 -19.75 2.95 -12.71
C PRO A 584 -20.26 2.78 -11.28
N THR A 585 -21.48 3.24 -10.98
CA THR A 585 -22.08 3.11 -9.64
C THR A 585 -22.30 1.66 -9.24
N PHE A 586 -22.59 0.76 -10.20
CA PHE A 586 -22.90 -0.65 -9.95
C PHE A 586 -21.68 -1.57 -10.01
N PHE A 587 -20.57 -1.11 -10.62
CA PHE A 587 -19.34 -1.91 -10.67
C PHE A 587 -18.74 -2.13 -9.28
N PRO A 588 -18.04 -3.26 -9.05
CA PRO A 588 -17.28 -3.48 -7.83
C PRO A 588 -16.09 -2.50 -7.75
N GLU A 589 -15.46 -2.43 -6.60
CA GLU A 589 -14.29 -1.55 -6.42
C GLU A 589 -13.12 -1.97 -7.31
N ASP A 590 -12.93 -3.29 -7.48
CA ASP A 590 -11.97 -3.83 -8.42
C ASP A 590 -12.43 -5.15 -9.04
N ALA A 591 -12.06 -5.37 -10.27
CA ALA A 591 -12.32 -6.62 -10.97
C ALA A 591 -11.19 -6.91 -11.98
N TYR A 592 -11.01 -8.18 -12.29
CA TYR A 592 -10.25 -8.57 -13.47
C TYR A 592 -11.17 -8.91 -14.64
N LEU A 593 -10.82 -8.41 -15.80
CA LEU A 593 -11.44 -8.78 -17.07
C LEU A 593 -10.44 -9.63 -17.86
N VAL A 594 -10.77 -10.90 -18.05
CA VAL A 594 -10.01 -11.86 -18.85
C VAL A 594 -10.59 -11.90 -20.25
N VAL A 595 -9.85 -11.42 -21.23
CA VAL A 595 -10.22 -11.48 -22.65
C VAL A 595 -9.50 -12.65 -23.29
N THR A 596 -10.27 -13.63 -23.75
CA THR A 596 -9.73 -14.82 -24.42
C THR A 596 -9.75 -14.62 -25.93
N LYS A 597 -8.58 -14.67 -26.57
CA LYS A 597 -8.40 -14.58 -28.02
C LYS A 597 -8.72 -15.91 -28.73
N GLU A 598 -8.90 -15.90 -30.03
CA GLU A 598 -9.17 -17.10 -30.83
C GLU A 598 -8.03 -18.13 -30.73
N ASN A 599 -6.79 -17.71 -30.63
CA ASN A 599 -5.61 -18.56 -30.44
C ASN A 599 -5.46 -19.10 -29.00
N LYS A 600 -6.47 -18.89 -28.12
CA LYS A 600 -6.50 -19.24 -26.69
C LYS A 600 -5.53 -18.43 -25.82
N GLU A 601 -4.81 -17.46 -26.34
CA GLU A 601 -4.10 -16.49 -25.52
C GLU A 601 -5.10 -15.65 -24.73
N VAL A 602 -4.66 -15.18 -23.57
CA VAL A 602 -5.47 -14.31 -22.73
C VAL A 602 -4.80 -12.95 -22.58
N GLU A 603 -5.62 -11.92 -22.60
CA GLU A 603 -5.25 -10.56 -22.24
C GLU A 603 -6.02 -10.17 -20.96
N VAL A 604 -5.33 -9.69 -19.95
CA VAL A 604 -5.93 -9.38 -18.65
C VAL A 604 -5.98 -7.87 -18.46
N PHE A 605 -7.12 -7.38 -18.01
CA PHE A 605 -7.30 -5.99 -17.63
C PHE A 605 -7.78 -5.90 -16.18
N THR A 606 -7.22 -4.95 -15.45
CA THR A 606 -7.76 -4.53 -14.15
C THR A 606 -8.79 -3.42 -14.39
N VAL A 607 -9.96 -3.57 -13.82
CA VAL A 607 -11.04 -2.58 -13.84
C VAL A 607 -11.23 -2.06 -12.42
N MET A 608 -10.85 -0.82 -12.16
CA MET A 608 -10.99 -0.17 -10.85
C MET A 608 -12.06 0.91 -10.89
N LYS A 609 -12.89 0.94 -9.85
CA LYS A 609 -13.86 1.98 -9.64
C LYS A 609 -13.26 3.10 -8.82
N ASN A 610 -13.20 4.29 -9.39
CA ASN A 610 -12.83 5.50 -8.67
C ASN A 610 -14.10 6.09 -8.04
N ARG A 611 -14.28 5.88 -6.72
CA ARG A 611 -15.36 6.51 -5.97
C ARG A 611 -15.01 7.95 -5.69
N GLU A 612 -15.90 8.86 -6.00
CA GLU A 612 -15.68 10.27 -5.77
C GLU A 612 -16.32 10.75 -4.47
N HIS A 613 -15.69 11.75 -3.85
CA HIS A 613 -16.09 12.35 -2.57
C HIS A 613 -16.25 13.86 -2.71
N GLU A 614 -17.27 14.43 -2.07
CA GLU A 614 -17.42 15.87 -1.97
C GLU A 614 -16.38 16.52 -1.06
N ASN A 615 -15.97 15.79 -0.03
CA ASN A 615 -15.03 16.24 0.98
C ASN A 615 -14.37 15.02 1.66
N ILE A 616 -13.07 14.95 1.60
CA ILE A 616 -12.29 13.83 2.12
C ILE A 616 -11.65 14.08 3.50
N SER A 617 -11.81 15.27 4.06
CA SER A 617 -11.08 15.67 5.26
C SER A 617 -11.84 15.44 6.58
N TRP A 618 -12.80 14.52 6.61
CA TRP A 618 -13.61 14.27 7.81
C TRP A 618 -13.36 12.88 8.38
N ILE A 619 -13.09 12.79 9.66
CA ILE A 619 -12.72 11.53 10.36
C ILE A 619 -13.87 10.53 10.39
N LEU A 620 -15.11 10.99 10.45
CA LEU A 620 -16.30 10.16 10.56
C LEU A 620 -17.26 10.42 9.39
N GLY A 621 -18.04 9.40 9.02
CA GLY A 621 -19.11 9.55 8.05
C GLY A 621 -18.63 9.69 6.60
N GLU A 622 -17.53 9.05 6.20
CA GLU A 622 -17.04 9.05 4.81
C GLU A 622 -18.14 8.64 3.82
N SER A 623 -18.93 7.62 4.16
CA SER A 623 -20.05 7.17 3.34
C SER A 623 -21.09 8.24 3.05
N LEU A 624 -21.25 9.24 3.93
CA LEU A 624 -22.19 10.35 3.75
C LEU A 624 -21.70 11.39 2.73
N ARG A 625 -20.44 11.30 2.33
CA ARG A 625 -19.77 12.27 1.43
C ARG A 625 -19.51 11.72 0.04
N LEU A 626 -19.88 10.48 -0.20
CA LEU A 626 -19.75 9.86 -1.53
C LEU A 626 -20.54 10.65 -2.57
N ALA A 627 -19.91 10.86 -3.72
CA ALA A 627 -20.49 11.54 -4.87
C ALA A 627 -20.64 10.57 -6.07
N PRO A 628 -21.50 9.56 -5.99
CA PRO A 628 -21.59 8.48 -6.97
C PRO A 628 -21.97 8.93 -8.39
N LYS A 629 -22.42 10.18 -8.55
CA LYS A 629 -22.61 10.82 -9.86
C LYS A 629 -21.31 11.23 -10.53
N GLU A 630 -20.23 11.22 -9.80
CA GLU A 630 -18.88 11.55 -10.29
C GLU A 630 -17.98 10.30 -10.42
N ASP A 631 -18.46 9.13 -9.98
CA ASP A 631 -17.71 7.87 -10.10
C ASP A 631 -17.27 7.60 -11.54
N THR A 632 -16.08 7.02 -11.68
CA THR A 632 -15.55 6.59 -12.99
C THR A 632 -14.94 5.20 -12.87
N LEU A 633 -14.61 4.58 -13.99
CA LEU A 633 -13.80 3.38 -14.04
C LEU A 633 -12.43 3.71 -14.65
N THR A 634 -11.37 3.26 -14.00
CA THR A 634 -10.02 3.20 -14.57
C THR A 634 -9.76 1.78 -15.05
N ILE A 635 -9.32 1.63 -16.28
CA ILE A 635 -9.02 0.33 -16.89
C ILE A 635 -7.54 0.27 -17.26
N LEU A 636 -6.84 -0.71 -16.73
CA LEU A 636 -5.41 -0.87 -16.93
C LEU A 636 -5.11 -2.26 -17.50
N ALA A 637 -4.28 -2.33 -18.54
CA ALA A 637 -3.80 -3.60 -19.06
C ALA A 637 -2.81 -4.24 -18.06
N GLY A 638 -3.10 -5.44 -17.58
CA GLY A 638 -2.30 -6.18 -16.61
C GLY A 638 -2.92 -6.24 -15.21
N PHE A 639 -2.07 -6.52 -14.22
CA PHE A 639 -2.45 -6.83 -12.83
C PHE A 639 -2.13 -5.66 -11.90
N TYR A 640 -3.17 -4.95 -11.47
CA TYR A 640 -3.07 -3.79 -10.57
C TYR A 640 -4.06 -3.86 -9.40
N SER A 641 -4.71 -5.01 -9.19
CA SER A 641 -5.55 -5.27 -8.02
C SER A 641 -4.94 -6.39 -7.17
N TYR A 642 -5.20 -6.34 -5.87
CA TYR A 642 -4.73 -7.36 -4.92
C TYR A 642 -5.90 -8.10 -4.25
N TYR A 643 -7.10 -7.50 -4.28
CA TYR A 643 -8.34 -7.98 -3.69
C TYR A 643 -9.46 -8.03 -4.72
N PRO A 644 -9.36 -8.86 -5.74
CA PRO A 644 -10.40 -8.86 -6.78
C PRO A 644 -11.77 -9.16 -6.16
N ASN A 645 -12.70 -8.24 -6.40
CA ASN A 645 -14.10 -8.46 -6.04
C ASN A 645 -14.80 -9.37 -7.03
N LEU A 646 -14.33 -9.42 -8.28
CA LEU A 646 -15.00 -10.17 -9.36
C LEU A 646 -14.03 -10.49 -10.49
N PHE A 647 -14.25 -11.62 -11.16
CA PHE A 647 -13.64 -11.94 -12.45
C PHE A 647 -14.71 -11.90 -13.55
N PHE A 648 -14.41 -11.22 -14.64
CA PHE A 648 -15.16 -11.30 -15.89
C PHE A 648 -14.38 -12.12 -16.90
N LYS A 649 -15.07 -13.02 -17.63
CA LYS A 649 -14.50 -13.78 -18.76
C LYS A 649 -15.24 -13.39 -20.02
N VAL A 650 -14.53 -12.88 -21.03
CA VAL A 650 -15.09 -12.42 -22.28
C VAL A 650 -14.26 -12.97 -23.43
N LYS A 651 -14.90 -13.55 -24.43
CA LYS A 651 -14.23 -13.87 -25.70
C LYS A 651 -13.99 -12.58 -26.48
N GLU A 652 -12.86 -12.45 -27.14
CA GLU A 652 -12.53 -11.26 -27.95
C GLU A 652 -13.65 -10.94 -28.95
N THR A 653 -14.25 -11.98 -29.57
CA THR A 653 -15.37 -11.88 -30.52
C THR A 653 -16.66 -11.34 -29.87
N ASP A 654 -16.84 -11.45 -28.57
CA ASP A 654 -18.03 -10.97 -27.83
C ASP A 654 -17.78 -9.65 -27.07
N LEU A 655 -16.58 -9.07 -27.20
CA LEU A 655 -16.18 -7.89 -26.43
C LEU A 655 -17.00 -6.65 -26.79
N VAL A 656 -17.44 -6.51 -28.03
CA VAL A 656 -18.35 -5.42 -28.47
C VAL A 656 -19.70 -5.55 -27.74
N ASN A 657 -20.22 -6.76 -27.59
CA ASN A 657 -21.47 -7.00 -26.86
C ASN A 657 -21.30 -6.71 -25.38
N PHE A 658 -20.19 -7.15 -24.76
CA PHE A 658 -19.84 -6.82 -23.38
C PHE A 658 -19.84 -5.30 -23.17
N LYS A 659 -19.06 -4.57 -23.98
CA LYS A 659 -19.02 -3.10 -23.92
C LYS A 659 -20.42 -2.48 -24.03
N ASN A 660 -21.20 -2.90 -25.02
CA ASN A 660 -22.54 -2.34 -25.26
C ASN A 660 -23.49 -2.65 -24.10
N GLN A 661 -23.38 -3.82 -23.46
CA GLN A 661 -24.15 -4.14 -22.26
C GLN A 661 -23.72 -3.27 -21.08
N VAL A 662 -22.42 -3.10 -20.84
CA VAL A 662 -21.90 -2.18 -19.80
C VAL A 662 -22.48 -0.78 -19.99
N LEU A 663 -22.37 -0.20 -21.17
CA LEU A 663 -22.86 1.15 -21.45
C LEU A 663 -24.39 1.31 -21.30
N LYS A 664 -25.15 0.23 -21.35
CA LYS A 664 -26.61 0.23 -21.16
C LYS A 664 -27.05 0.09 -19.70
N ILE A 665 -26.16 -0.25 -18.78
CA ILE A 665 -26.51 -0.41 -17.36
C ILE A 665 -27.07 0.90 -16.81
N SER A 666 -28.34 0.86 -16.41
CA SER A 666 -29.06 1.98 -15.82
C SER A 666 -29.57 1.68 -14.40
N ASN A 667 -29.64 0.41 -14.04
CA ASN A 667 -30.14 -0.09 -12.76
C ASN A 667 -29.46 -1.40 -12.38
N ILE A 668 -29.74 -1.89 -11.18
CA ILE A 668 -29.11 -3.10 -10.63
C ILE A 668 -29.45 -4.38 -11.42
N ASN A 669 -30.63 -4.45 -12.04
CA ASN A 669 -31.02 -5.63 -12.79
C ASN A 669 -30.20 -5.75 -14.09
N ASP A 670 -29.95 -4.63 -14.78
CA ASP A 670 -29.06 -4.61 -15.95
C ASP A 670 -27.67 -5.14 -15.60
N TYR A 671 -27.16 -4.75 -14.42
CA TYR A 671 -25.87 -5.22 -13.93
C TYR A 671 -25.91 -6.72 -13.56
N LYS A 672 -27.00 -7.20 -12.96
CA LYS A 672 -27.18 -8.64 -12.69
C LYS A 672 -27.17 -9.47 -13.97
N GLU A 673 -27.79 -8.98 -15.05
CA GLU A 673 -27.77 -9.67 -16.36
C GLU A 673 -26.36 -9.67 -16.97
N LEU A 674 -25.59 -8.58 -16.82
CA LEU A 674 -24.18 -8.56 -17.21
C LEU A 674 -23.38 -9.62 -16.44
N LYS A 675 -23.54 -9.66 -15.10
CA LYS A 675 -22.86 -10.65 -14.25
C LYS A 675 -23.21 -12.07 -14.65
N LYS A 676 -24.49 -12.36 -14.84
CA LYS A 676 -24.96 -13.70 -15.23
C LYS A 676 -24.30 -14.21 -16.50
N LYS A 677 -23.98 -13.31 -17.43
CA LYS A 677 -23.37 -13.67 -18.72
C LYS A 677 -21.86 -13.79 -18.68
N TYR A 678 -21.19 -12.90 -17.94
CA TYR A 678 -19.74 -12.73 -18.06
C TYR A 678 -18.97 -12.91 -16.75
N ALA A 679 -19.64 -12.84 -15.59
CA ALA A 679 -18.93 -12.94 -14.32
C ALA A 679 -18.76 -14.40 -13.89
N VAL A 680 -17.64 -14.68 -13.24
CA VAL A 680 -17.36 -15.97 -12.62
C VAL A 680 -17.90 -15.95 -11.20
N SER A 681 -18.96 -16.72 -10.95
CA SER A 681 -19.51 -16.86 -9.60
C SER A 681 -18.56 -17.69 -8.71
N ARG A 682 -18.59 -17.46 -7.39
CA ARG A 682 -17.90 -18.31 -6.39
C ARG A 682 -18.28 -19.78 -6.50
N VAL A 683 -19.49 -20.07 -6.94
CA VAL A 683 -20.02 -21.42 -7.10
C VAL A 683 -19.88 -21.95 -8.54
N ALA A 684 -19.24 -21.18 -9.45
CA ALA A 684 -18.99 -21.66 -10.80
C ALA A 684 -18.02 -22.86 -10.79
N PRO A 685 -18.30 -23.91 -11.57
CA PRO A 685 -17.41 -25.08 -11.63
C PRO A 685 -15.99 -24.75 -12.06
N ASP A 686 -15.81 -23.72 -12.89
CA ASP A 686 -14.52 -23.24 -13.42
C ASP A 686 -13.92 -22.08 -12.61
N PHE A 687 -14.39 -21.84 -11.37
CA PHE A 687 -13.88 -20.79 -10.51
C PHE A 687 -12.37 -20.94 -10.27
N TRP A 688 -11.94 -22.10 -9.80
CA TRP A 688 -10.54 -22.38 -9.51
C TRP A 688 -9.67 -22.38 -10.77
N GLU A 689 -10.18 -22.90 -11.89
CA GLU A 689 -9.48 -22.82 -13.18
C GLU A 689 -9.21 -21.37 -13.58
N THR A 690 -10.19 -20.48 -13.39
CA THR A 690 -10.03 -19.04 -13.68
C THR A 690 -9.05 -18.37 -12.74
N TYR A 691 -9.12 -18.68 -11.44
CA TYR A 691 -8.20 -18.16 -10.43
C TYR A 691 -6.75 -18.59 -10.71
N ASP A 692 -6.55 -19.86 -11.01
CA ASP A 692 -5.23 -20.43 -11.32
C ASP A 692 -4.64 -19.85 -12.62
N LEU A 693 -5.49 -19.67 -13.65
CA LEU A 693 -5.11 -19.00 -14.89
C LEU A 693 -4.61 -17.57 -14.61
N LEU A 694 -5.35 -16.78 -13.84
CA LEU A 694 -4.96 -15.42 -13.47
C LEU A 694 -3.64 -15.40 -12.71
N ASN A 695 -3.47 -16.26 -11.71
CA ASN A 695 -2.21 -16.34 -10.97
C ASN A 695 -1.04 -16.82 -11.84
N ALA A 696 -1.27 -17.73 -12.80
CA ALA A 696 -0.24 -18.19 -13.72
C ALA A 696 0.21 -17.07 -14.68
N VAL A 697 -0.73 -16.32 -15.26
CA VAL A 697 -0.44 -15.16 -16.11
C VAL A 697 0.27 -14.07 -15.28
N TYR A 698 -0.18 -13.79 -14.07
CA TYR A 698 0.44 -12.80 -13.20
C TYR A 698 1.91 -13.14 -12.92
N ARG A 699 2.20 -14.38 -12.53
CA ARG A 699 3.59 -14.82 -12.29
C ARG A 699 4.45 -14.80 -13.55
N LYS A 700 3.85 -15.09 -14.72
CA LYS A 700 4.57 -15.04 -15.99
C LYS A 700 4.96 -13.62 -16.37
N ASP A 701 4.01 -12.67 -16.24
CA ASP A 701 4.18 -11.30 -16.72
C ASP A 701 4.93 -10.42 -15.70
N PHE A 702 4.78 -10.71 -14.40
CA PHE A 702 5.36 -9.96 -13.28
C PHE A 702 5.98 -10.90 -12.24
N PRO A 703 7.05 -11.64 -12.58
CA PRO A 703 7.58 -12.74 -11.76
C PRO A 703 8.07 -12.30 -10.37
N ILE A 704 8.45 -11.04 -10.20
CA ILE A 704 8.96 -10.50 -8.93
C ILE A 704 7.81 -9.91 -8.09
N GLU A 705 6.89 -9.20 -8.73
CA GLU A 705 5.77 -8.50 -8.10
C GLU A 705 4.58 -9.43 -7.81
N ALA A 706 4.51 -10.57 -8.48
CA ALA A 706 3.38 -11.46 -8.38
C ALA A 706 3.31 -12.17 -7.02
N GLY A 707 2.10 -12.16 -6.46
CA GLY A 707 1.72 -12.95 -5.30
C GLY A 707 0.33 -13.54 -5.52
N HIS A 708 -0.10 -14.42 -4.65
CA HIS A 708 -1.47 -14.95 -4.69
C HIS A 708 -2.47 -13.82 -4.49
N LEU A 709 -3.50 -13.77 -5.35
CA LEU A 709 -4.60 -12.83 -5.24
C LEU A 709 -5.45 -13.18 -4.01
N ASP A 710 -5.81 -12.15 -3.22
CA ASP A 710 -6.59 -12.34 -2.00
C ASP A 710 -8.10 -12.35 -2.32
N LEU A 711 -8.77 -13.47 -2.07
CA LEU A 711 -10.19 -13.66 -2.36
C LEU A 711 -11.13 -13.21 -1.23
N THR A 712 -10.62 -12.60 -0.16
CA THR A 712 -11.46 -12.19 0.98
C THR A 712 -12.53 -11.16 0.62
N ARG A 713 -12.31 -10.40 -0.45
CA ARG A 713 -13.23 -9.39 -0.98
C ARG A 713 -14.04 -9.87 -2.19
N TYR A 714 -13.88 -11.10 -2.62
CA TYR A 714 -14.62 -11.63 -3.76
C TYR A 714 -16.14 -11.66 -3.44
N VAL A 715 -16.96 -11.11 -4.34
CA VAL A 715 -18.40 -10.96 -4.09
C VAL A 715 -19.09 -12.30 -3.84
N MET A 716 -20.04 -12.30 -2.92
CA MET A 716 -20.77 -13.50 -2.49
C MET A 716 -22.10 -13.68 -3.23
N GLU A 717 -22.37 -12.89 -4.28
CA GLU A 717 -23.60 -12.93 -5.06
C GLU A 717 -23.46 -13.70 -6.37
#